data_f1d11fe37ed3a9e8e921a0c7df0e9960
#
_entry.id   f1d11fe37ed3a9e8e921a0c7df0e9960
#
_cell.length_a   1.000
_cell.length_b   1.000
_cell.length_c   1.000
_cell.angle_alpha   90.00
_cell.angle_beta   90.00
_cell.angle_gamma   90.00
#
_symmetry.space_group_name_H-M   'P 1'
#
loop_
_entity.id
_entity.type
_entity.pdbx_description
1 polymer ?
#
loop_
_entity_poly.entity_id
_entity_poly.type
_entity_poly.pdbx_seq_one_letter_code
_entity_poly.pdbx_strand_id
1 'polypeptide(L)'
;MRPLLLIALPLLCPLSAAGQSDSVARTVAIERVAVSAARPLKEIGVQRTVVDSLVLRENISSSLADALAAGSTIFIKSYGRATLATASFRGTAPSHTQVTWNRMRINSPMLGQVDFSTLPAYFIDDVSVYHGASSVGITGGGLGGAVALRTEAPADRGWGLKYIQGAGSFTTFDEFVRLTYGGGRWSSSTRLLCSTSKNDFRFRNYNTKQFETDADGRITGSSYPLQRNRNGEFRDLHAMQEFYLHTRGGDRLSLSAWYMDSHRGLALLSADRNTDRRKKNTQDERTLRAVASWERLRGDLKLSASGGYTFTDLRYLMLADPEATGNPVAMTDARSRIHTLFAQAEAERAVGEKWLFTLHATLHQHRVQSGDLSVIDRTTGLRADTLYRQERFELSAFAAVKWRPTERLGVAADLRWELYGTRAAHPVPALFADWTLSRRGEVIVKASAARNYRHPTLNDLYFRPGGNKNLRPERGWTFDAGAESTVRSARGSLHLSATAFRSLIDDWILWIGSAKTGIYTPLNIRRVESYGTECKLAAETSVGRHWRLALDGHYAWTRSINRGDRFSAADESVGRQLVYIPVHSAALNARASWHRWTLAYKWTFYSERYTMTSNDLGVLGRVKPYFMSDLSLEKSLVFRRADLSLKGCIHNLLNEEYESVLSRPMPRLHASFYLSITPKFDKR
;
A
#
# COMPACT_ATOMS: atom_id res chain seq x y z
N MET A 1 -34.89 1.65 -3.03
CA MET A 1 -34.56 3.04 -2.69
C MET A 1 -33.93 3.67 -3.92
N ARG A 2 -34.52 4.76 -4.41
CA ARG A 2 -34.10 5.42 -5.65
C ARG A 2 -32.72 6.02 -5.54
N PRO A 3 -31.85 5.96 -6.58
CA PRO A 3 -30.58 6.67 -6.57
C PRO A 3 -30.83 8.18 -6.72
N LEU A 4 -30.26 8.98 -5.85
CA LEU A 4 -30.15 10.42 -6.02
C LEU A 4 -29.23 10.68 -7.23
N LEU A 5 -29.85 11.03 -8.35
CA LEU A 5 -29.18 11.63 -9.49
C LEU A 5 -28.77 13.06 -9.09
N LEU A 6 -27.50 13.27 -8.81
CA LEU A 6 -26.91 14.62 -8.78
C LEU A 6 -26.76 15.08 -10.24
N ILE A 7 -27.71 15.92 -10.65
CA ILE A 7 -27.71 16.57 -11.96
C ILE A 7 -26.59 17.59 -11.96
N ALA A 8 -25.53 17.32 -12.72
CA ALA A 8 -24.54 18.33 -13.08
C ALA A 8 -25.19 19.32 -14.06
N LEU A 9 -25.41 20.55 -13.61
CA LEU A 9 -25.82 21.66 -14.47
C LEU A 9 -24.69 21.99 -15.46
N PRO A 10 -24.90 21.94 -16.78
CA PRO A 10 -23.94 22.42 -17.73
C PRO A 10 -24.02 23.95 -17.81
N LEU A 11 -23.05 24.65 -17.27
CA LEU A 11 -22.79 26.06 -17.59
C LEU A 11 -22.23 26.17 -19.00
N LEU A 12 -23.11 26.22 -19.98
CA LEU A 12 -22.79 26.62 -21.35
C LEU A 12 -22.60 28.14 -21.39
N CYS A 13 -21.36 28.62 -21.38
CA CYS A 13 -21.02 29.95 -21.85
C CYS A 13 -20.44 29.87 -23.26
N PRO A 14 -20.83 30.76 -24.19
CA PRO A 14 -20.36 30.72 -25.57
C PRO A 14 -18.85 31.05 -25.67
N LEU A 15 -18.12 30.13 -26.27
CA LEU A 15 -16.70 30.26 -26.61
C LEU A 15 -16.55 31.08 -27.89
N SER A 16 -16.24 32.36 -27.77
CA SER A 16 -15.67 33.13 -28.88
C SER A 16 -14.16 32.86 -28.95
N ALA A 17 -13.75 32.25 -30.03
CA ALA A 17 -12.35 32.01 -30.35
C ALA A 17 -11.70 33.33 -30.81
N ALA A 18 -10.73 33.83 -30.06
CA ALA A 18 -9.78 34.82 -30.52
C ALA A 18 -8.36 34.29 -30.29
N GLY A 19 -7.57 34.33 -31.35
CA GLY A 19 -6.29 33.67 -31.45
C GLY A 19 -5.14 34.36 -30.71
N GLN A 20 -4.14 33.50 -30.55
CA GLN A 20 -2.71 33.75 -30.45
C GLN A 20 -2.14 34.76 -29.46
N SER A 21 -1.47 34.26 -28.45
CA SER A 21 -0.14 34.71 -28.08
C SER A 21 0.59 33.53 -27.38
N ASP A 22 1.81 33.24 -27.83
CA ASP A 22 2.75 32.32 -27.24
C ASP A 22 3.08 32.76 -25.80
N SER A 23 2.28 32.34 -24.85
CA SER A 23 2.69 32.33 -23.45
C SER A 23 3.18 30.91 -23.15
N VAL A 24 4.49 30.80 -23.00
CA VAL A 24 5.18 29.62 -22.45
C VAL A 24 4.39 29.10 -21.27
N ALA A 25 3.75 27.95 -21.42
CA ALA A 25 3.14 27.24 -20.30
C ALA A 25 4.25 27.06 -19.24
N ARG A 26 4.19 27.81 -18.15
CA ARG A 26 4.95 27.50 -16.95
C ARG A 26 4.45 26.15 -16.44
N THR A 27 5.03 25.10 -16.98
CA THR A 27 5.15 23.86 -16.23
C THR A 27 5.87 24.26 -14.97
N VAL A 28 5.26 24.09 -13.79
CA VAL A 28 5.99 24.14 -12.54
C VAL A 28 6.96 22.97 -12.62
N ALA A 29 8.10 23.18 -13.25
CA ALA A 29 9.29 22.46 -12.92
C ALA A 29 9.51 22.87 -11.45
N ILE A 30 9.26 21.96 -10.53
CA ILE A 30 9.89 22.03 -9.21
C ILE A 30 11.36 22.07 -9.59
N GLU A 31 11.97 23.26 -9.50
CA GLU A 31 13.41 23.38 -9.56
C GLU A 31 13.91 22.40 -8.49
N ARG A 32 14.43 21.28 -8.96
CA ARG A 32 15.34 20.49 -8.14
C ARG A 32 16.49 21.46 -7.89
N VAL A 33 16.47 22.09 -6.72
CA VAL A 33 17.62 22.80 -6.22
C VAL A 33 18.73 21.76 -6.23
N ALA A 34 19.58 21.83 -7.24
CA ALA A 34 20.81 21.07 -7.31
C ALA A 34 21.76 21.70 -6.28
N VAL A 35 21.47 21.47 -5.02
CA VAL A 35 22.44 21.70 -3.97
C VAL A 35 23.41 20.54 -4.11
N SER A 36 24.63 20.79 -4.55
CA SER A 36 25.78 19.93 -4.35
C SER A 36 26.18 19.97 -2.86
N ALA A 37 25.21 19.77 -1.99
CA ALA A 37 25.42 19.62 -0.56
C ALA A 37 25.78 18.18 -0.28
N ALA A 38 26.65 17.99 0.68
CA ALA A 38 26.94 16.68 1.24
C ALA A 38 25.61 15.96 1.56
N ARG A 39 25.51 14.66 1.22
CA ARG A 39 24.30 13.85 1.44
C ARG A 39 23.82 14.04 2.88
N PRO A 40 22.51 14.22 3.13
CA PRO A 40 21.98 14.42 4.46
C PRO A 40 22.42 13.30 5.41
N LEU A 41 22.85 13.62 6.63
CA LEU A 41 23.23 12.65 7.64
C LEU A 41 22.11 11.64 7.94
N LYS A 42 20.86 12.06 7.77
CA LYS A 42 19.69 11.19 7.93
C LYS A 42 19.65 9.97 7.01
N GLU A 43 20.33 10.04 5.87
CA GLU A 43 20.29 9.02 4.81
C GLU A 43 21.47 8.06 4.85
N ILE A 44 22.36 8.15 5.88
CA ILE A 44 23.52 7.25 6.01
C ILE A 44 23.06 5.80 6.03
N GLY A 45 23.47 5.02 5.01
CA GLY A 45 23.20 3.60 4.86
C GLY A 45 21.74 3.20 4.68
N VAL A 46 20.80 4.17 4.66
CA VAL A 46 19.36 3.90 4.55
C VAL A 46 19.02 3.41 3.15
N GLN A 47 18.29 2.28 3.08
CA GLN A 47 17.69 1.74 1.87
C GLN A 47 16.23 2.23 1.79
N ARG A 48 15.99 3.26 0.96
CA ARG A 48 14.68 3.89 0.77
C ARG A 48 14.32 3.98 -0.70
N THR A 49 13.10 3.60 -1.04
CA THR A 49 12.49 3.86 -2.35
C THR A 49 11.40 4.91 -2.17
N VAL A 50 11.47 5.99 -2.91
CA VAL A 50 10.38 6.98 -3.02
C VAL A 50 9.58 6.62 -4.26
N VAL A 51 8.27 6.45 -4.11
CA VAL A 51 7.35 6.21 -5.23
C VAL A 51 7.18 7.51 -6.01
N ASP A 52 7.34 7.47 -7.31
CA ASP A 52 7.22 8.66 -8.16
C ASP A 52 5.82 9.28 -8.00
N SER A 53 5.79 10.58 -7.79
CA SER A 53 4.55 11.36 -7.68
C SER A 53 3.64 11.24 -8.91
N LEU A 54 4.21 10.97 -10.07
CA LEU A 54 3.46 10.72 -11.31
C LEU A 54 2.75 9.37 -11.28
N VAL A 55 3.33 8.36 -10.62
CA VAL A 55 2.68 7.06 -10.38
C VAL A 55 1.52 7.23 -9.40
N LEU A 56 1.72 8.02 -8.32
CA LEU A 56 0.67 8.31 -7.33
C LEU A 56 -0.52 9.07 -7.94
N ARG A 57 -0.27 9.91 -8.96
CA ARG A 57 -1.27 10.76 -9.61
C ARG A 57 -1.68 10.26 -10.99
N GLU A 58 -1.44 9.00 -11.29
CA GLU A 58 -1.76 8.45 -12.59
C GLU A 58 -3.26 8.50 -12.89
N ASN A 59 -4.08 8.01 -11.99
CA ASN A 59 -5.54 8.15 -12.05
C ASN A 59 -6.18 8.09 -10.66
N ILE A 60 -7.41 8.64 -10.52
CA ILE A 60 -8.12 8.71 -9.25
C ILE A 60 -8.68 7.36 -8.79
N SER A 61 -8.81 6.39 -9.68
CA SER A 61 -9.27 5.04 -9.36
C SER A 61 -8.16 4.14 -8.81
N SER A 62 -6.88 4.59 -8.85
CA SER A 62 -5.76 3.82 -8.33
C SER A 62 -5.71 3.85 -6.82
N SER A 63 -5.64 2.66 -6.24
CA SER A 63 -5.32 2.47 -4.82
C SER A 63 -3.81 2.60 -4.58
N LEU A 64 -3.43 2.71 -3.32
CA LEU A 64 -2.02 2.65 -2.94
C LEU A 64 -1.39 1.28 -3.25
N ALA A 65 -2.20 0.20 -3.29
CA ALA A 65 -1.74 -1.11 -3.76
C ALA A 65 -1.22 -1.05 -5.20
N ASP A 66 -1.97 -0.39 -6.11
CA ASP A 66 -1.59 -0.24 -7.52
C ASP A 66 -0.33 0.62 -7.66
N ALA A 67 -0.24 1.69 -6.89
CA ALA A 67 0.92 2.59 -6.90
C ALA A 67 2.20 1.90 -6.38
N LEU A 68 2.12 1.11 -5.31
CA LEU A 68 3.25 0.35 -4.78
C LEU A 68 3.68 -0.78 -5.71
N ALA A 69 2.74 -1.49 -6.34
CA ALA A 69 3.04 -2.54 -7.31
C ALA A 69 3.77 -2.00 -8.55
N ALA A 70 3.44 -0.77 -8.97
CA ALA A 70 4.06 -0.13 -10.13
C ALA A 70 5.37 0.61 -9.79
N GLY A 71 5.48 1.20 -8.60
CA GLY A 71 6.55 2.13 -8.22
C GLY A 71 7.53 1.59 -7.18
N SER A 72 7.52 0.27 -6.89
CA SER A 72 8.43 -0.32 -5.92
C SER A 72 8.69 -1.81 -6.19
N THR A 73 9.62 -2.41 -5.44
CA THR A 73 9.91 -3.86 -5.47
C THR A 73 9.00 -4.66 -4.53
N ILE A 74 8.02 -4.02 -3.89
CA ILE A 74 7.09 -4.69 -2.99
C ILE A 74 6.13 -5.58 -3.78
N PHE A 75 6.00 -6.82 -3.38
CA PHE A 75 4.94 -7.67 -3.91
C PHE A 75 3.60 -7.34 -3.26
N ILE A 76 2.61 -7.01 -4.07
CA ILE A 76 1.23 -6.80 -3.63
C ILE A 76 0.39 -8.03 -3.95
N LYS A 77 -0.07 -8.72 -2.91
CA LYS A 77 -1.06 -9.78 -3.04
C LYS A 77 -2.45 -9.15 -3.03
N SER A 78 -3.05 -9.02 -4.21
CA SER A 78 -4.39 -8.45 -4.39
C SER A 78 -5.40 -9.53 -4.74
N TYR A 79 -6.60 -9.43 -4.20
CA TYR A 79 -7.73 -10.32 -4.52
C TYR A 79 -8.69 -9.70 -5.55
N GLY A 80 -8.28 -8.58 -6.18
CA GLY A 80 -9.04 -7.82 -7.16
C GLY A 80 -9.33 -6.39 -6.69
N ARG A 81 -9.96 -5.60 -7.56
CA ARG A 81 -10.33 -4.21 -7.24
C ARG A 81 -11.30 -4.16 -6.06
N ALA A 82 -11.07 -3.23 -5.13
CA ALA A 82 -11.84 -3.05 -3.91
C ALA A 82 -11.98 -4.31 -3.05
N THR A 83 -11.04 -5.24 -3.16
CA THR A 83 -10.91 -6.38 -2.26
C THR A 83 -9.55 -6.31 -1.56
N LEU A 84 -9.31 -7.21 -0.60
CA LEU A 84 -8.08 -7.18 0.18
C LEU A 84 -6.83 -7.11 -0.71
N ALA A 85 -5.97 -6.14 -0.44
CA ALA A 85 -4.65 -6.02 -1.04
C ALA A 85 -3.58 -5.81 0.05
N THR A 86 -2.66 -6.74 0.16
CA THR A 86 -1.63 -6.76 1.19
C THR A 86 -0.23 -6.70 0.60
N ALA A 87 0.67 -6.01 1.29
CA ALA A 87 2.06 -5.87 0.89
C ALA A 87 2.94 -6.92 1.55
N SER A 88 3.83 -7.53 0.77
CA SER A 88 4.88 -8.44 1.23
C SER A 88 6.24 -7.89 0.81
N PHE A 89 7.04 -7.49 1.76
CA PHE A 89 8.43 -7.12 1.52
C PHE A 89 9.29 -8.37 1.50
N ARG A 90 10.07 -8.58 0.43
CA ARG A 90 11.12 -9.61 0.40
C ARG A 90 10.64 -10.99 0.87
N GLY A 91 9.38 -11.33 0.56
CA GLY A 91 8.79 -12.61 0.91
C GLY A 91 8.38 -12.78 2.39
N THR A 92 8.27 -11.68 3.15
CA THR A 92 7.74 -11.72 4.52
C THR A 92 6.21 -11.67 4.54
N ALA A 93 5.59 -11.96 5.70
CA ALA A 93 4.14 -11.89 5.86
C ALA A 93 3.63 -10.44 5.80
N PRO A 94 2.36 -10.22 5.42
CA PRO A 94 1.76 -8.89 5.41
C PRO A 94 1.82 -8.17 6.76
N SER A 95 1.74 -8.88 7.87
CA SER A 95 1.87 -8.35 9.23
C SER A 95 3.29 -7.90 9.60
N HIS A 96 4.28 -8.22 8.78
CA HIS A 96 5.67 -7.75 8.92
C HIS A 96 5.91 -6.40 8.21
N THR A 97 4.90 -5.89 7.50
CA THR A 97 4.94 -4.59 6.84
C THR A 97 4.24 -3.55 7.72
N GLN A 98 4.98 -2.56 8.16
CA GLN A 98 4.41 -1.46 8.94
C GLN A 98 4.07 -0.28 8.04
N VAL A 99 2.95 0.37 8.31
CA VAL A 99 2.48 1.53 7.53
C VAL A 99 2.18 2.69 8.46
N THR A 100 2.72 3.85 8.13
CA THR A 100 2.43 5.08 8.87
C THR A 100 1.79 6.12 7.95
N TRP A 101 0.83 6.89 8.46
CA TRP A 101 0.29 8.09 7.83
C TRP A 101 0.58 9.30 8.72
N ASN A 102 1.33 10.26 8.19
CA ASN A 102 1.79 11.44 8.94
C ASN A 102 2.39 11.04 10.32
N ARG A 103 3.28 10.01 10.32
CA ARG A 103 3.94 9.37 11.47
C ARG A 103 3.06 8.44 12.32
N MET A 104 1.73 8.55 12.27
CA MET A 104 0.81 7.66 12.99
C MET A 104 0.75 6.29 12.31
N ARG A 105 1.03 5.21 13.06
CA ARG A 105 0.88 3.84 12.55
C ARG A 105 -0.59 3.52 12.32
N ILE A 106 -0.92 2.99 11.12
CA ILE A 106 -2.30 2.68 10.71
C ILE A 106 -2.58 1.18 10.55
N ASN A 107 -1.62 0.32 10.89
CA ASN A 107 -1.84 -1.13 10.92
C ASN A 107 -2.94 -1.48 11.94
N SER A 108 -3.83 -2.41 11.57
CA SER A 108 -4.83 -2.95 12.48
C SER A 108 -4.16 -3.68 13.66
N PRO A 109 -4.41 -3.35 14.92
CA PRO A 109 -3.86 -4.09 16.07
C PRO A 109 -4.41 -5.51 16.16
N MET A 110 -5.56 -5.79 15.51
CA MET A 110 -6.15 -7.13 15.42
C MET A 110 -5.38 -8.03 14.46
N LEU A 111 -5.08 -7.51 13.25
CA LEU A 111 -4.56 -8.30 12.13
C LEU A 111 -3.07 -8.04 11.87
N GLY A 112 -2.50 -6.95 12.40
CA GLY A 112 -1.13 -6.54 12.17
C GLY A 112 -0.85 -5.98 10.78
N GLN A 113 -1.83 -5.94 9.89
CA GLN A 113 -1.69 -5.54 8.49
C GLN A 113 -2.57 -4.35 8.11
N VAL A 114 -2.34 -3.81 6.92
CA VAL A 114 -3.15 -2.77 6.27
C VAL A 114 -3.72 -3.34 4.98
N ASP A 115 -4.97 -3.04 4.69
CA ASP A 115 -5.55 -3.24 3.36
C ASP A 115 -5.22 -2.02 2.49
N PHE A 116 -4.25 -2.16 1.59
CA PHE A 116 -3.81 -1.09 0.70
C PHE A 116 -4.84 -0.74 -0.38
N SER A 117 -5.83 -1.60 -0.62
CA SER A 117 -6.92 -1.30 -1.55
C SER A 117 -7.88 -0.22 -1.03
N THR A 118 -7.92 0.00 0.31
CA THR A 118 -8.73 1.04 0.95
C THR A 118 -8.06 2.41 0.99
N LEU A 119 -6.83 2.53 0.51
CA LEU A 119 -6.05 3.76 0.56
C LEU A 119 -5.94 4.36 -0.85
N PRO A 120 -6.68 5.44 -1.18
CA PRO A 120 -6.57 6.08 -2.49
C PRO A 120 -5.19 6.71 -2.67
N ALA A 121 -4.50 6.39 -3.77
CA ALA A 121 -3.20 6.97 -4.07
C ALA A 121 -3.25 8.50 -4.19
N TYR A 122 -4.34 9.05 -4.71
CA TYR A 122 -4.57 10.50 -4.87
C TYR A 122 -4.70 11.28 -3.54
N PHE A 123 -4.89 10.58 -2.41
CA PHE A 123 -4.94 11.21 -1.07
C PHE A 123 -3.55 11.43 -0.48
N ILE A 124 -2.52 10.83 -1.06
CA ILE A 124 -1.16 10.83 -0.52
C ILE A 124 -0.26 11.67 -1.43
N ASP A 125 0.57 12.51 -0.85
CA ASP A 125 1.49 13.38 -1.61
C ASP A 125 2.90 12.77 -1.71
N ASP A 126 3.37 12.03 -0.68
CA ASP A 126 4.66 11.32 -0.67
C ASP A 126 4.50 9.91 -0.10
N VAL A 127 5.08 8.93 -0.78
CA VAL A 127 5.16 7.54 -0.35
C VAL A 127 6.61 7.10 -0.34
N SER A 128 7.11 6.84 0.85
CA SER A 128 8.47 6.36 1.06
C SER A 128 8.46 4.94 1.62
N VAL A 129 9.17 4.05 0.94
CA VAL A 129 9.32 2.64 1.28
C VAL A 129 10.70 2.44 1.92
N TYR A 130 10.74 1.95 3.16
CA TYR A 130 11.95 1.64 3.90
C TYR A 130 12.15 0.13 3.96
N HIS A 131 13.23 -0.35 3.36
CA HIS A 131 13.50 -1.77 3.21
C HIS A 131 14.28 -2.33 4.40
N GLY A 132 13.91 -3.52 4.86
CA GLY A 132 14.66 -4.31 5.84
C GLY A 132 15.08 -3.52 7.08
N ALA A 133 16.37 -3.45 7.34
CA ALA A 133 16.98 -2.75 8.48
C ALA A 133 16.54 -1.27 8.59
N SER A 134 16.30 -0.60 7.47
CA SER A 134 15.94 0.82 7.43
C SER A 134 14.56 1.12 8.05
N SER A 135 13.72 0.12 8.26
CA SER A 135 12.42 0.28 8.92
C SER A 135 12.53 0.58 10.42
N VAL A 136 13.64 0.21 11.07
CA VAL A 136 13.86 0.39 12.52
C VAL A 136 13.75 1.86 12.92
N GLY A 137 14.22 2.79 12.09
CA GLY A 137 14.12 4.23 12.33
C GLY A 137 12.69 4.80 12.19
N ILE A 138 11.77 4.08 11.55
CA ILE A 138 10.40 4.57 11.27
C ILE A 138 9.42 4.10 12.32
N THR A 139 9.36 2.78 12.57
CA THR A 139 8.43 2.16 13.52
C THR A 139 8.92 0.79 13.96
N GLY A 140 8.41 0.28 15.06
CA GLY A 140 8.66 -1.08 15.50
C GLY A 140 7.84 -2.13 14.75
N GLY A 141 8.28 -3.39 14.82
CA GLY A 141 7.55 -4.52 14.23
C GLY A 141 7.73 -4.72 12.72
N GLY A 142 8.56 -3.92 12.06
CA GLY A 142 8.82 -3.99 10.61
C GLY A 142 9.88 -5.04 10.25
N LEU A 143 9.63 -6.35 10.46
CA LEU A 143 10.53 -7.44 10.04
C LEU A 143 10.78 -7.44 8.53
N GLY A 144 9.80 -7.04 7.73
CA GLY A 144 9.92 -6.92 6.27
C GLY A 144 10.37 -5.51 5.85
N GLY A 145 9.74 -4.50 6.40
CA GLY A 145 9.95 -3.11 6.03
C GLY A 145 8.85 -2.18 6.53
N ALA A 146 8.93 -0.91 6.12
CA ALA A 146 7.92 0.09 6.46
C ALA A 146 7.54 0.95 5.24
N VAL A 147 6.26 1.36 5.18
CA VAL A 147 5.74 2.33 4.22
C VAL A 147 5.32 3.59 4.98
N ALA A 148 5.95 4.71 4.67
CA ALA A 148 5.59 6.00 5.25
C ALA A 148 4.80 6.82 4.23
N LEU A 149 3.56 7.18 4.59
CA LEU A 149 2.65 7.98 3.82
C LEU A 149 2.63 9.40 4.40
N ARG A 150 2.76 10.40 3.54
CA ARG A 150 2.72 11.80 3.96
C ARG A 150 1.75 12.60 3.11
N THR A 151 1.12 13.57 3.74
CA THR A 151 0.39 14.63 3.09
C THR A 151 1.10 15.96 3.36
N GLU A 152 1.00 16.90 2.41
CA GLU A 152 1.77 18.13 2.43
C GLU A 152 0.86 19.36 2.29
N ALA A 153 1.35 20.46 2.89
CA ALA A 153 0.69 21.75 2.75
C ALA A 153 0.66 22.19 1.27
N PRO A 154 -0.42 22.85 0.82
CA PRO A 154 -0.45 23.45 -0.51
C PRO A 154 0.71 24.43 -0.72
N ALA A 155 1.44 24.27 -1.83
CA ALA A 155 2.57 25.12 -2.18
C ALA A 155 2.13 26.47 -2.78
N ASP A 156 0.97 26.50 -3.46
CA ASP A 156 0.46 27.69 -4.14
C ASP A 156 -0.28 28.62 -3.17
N ARG A 157 -0.12 29.92 -3.40
CA ARG A 157 -0.89 30.96 -2.67
C ARG A 157 -2.25 31.18 -3.31
N GLY A 158 -3.24 31.53 -2.48
CA GLY A 158 -4.63 31.74 -2.89
C GLY A 158 -5.43 30.45 -2.94
N TRP A 159 -6.57 30.52 -3.58
CA TRP A 159 -7.46 29.38 -3.77
C TRP A 159 -7.01 28.50 -4.93
N GLY A 160 -7.11 27.21 -4.77
CA GLY A 160 -6.95 26.20 -5.81
C GLY A 160 -8.10 25.22 -5.76
N LEU A 161 -8.62 24.84 -6.93
CA LEU A 161 -9.66 23.80 -7.07
C LEU A 161 -9.20 22.83 -8.16
N LYS A 162 -9.34 21.56 -7.91
CA LYS A 162 -9.20 20.50 -8.91
C LYS A 162 -10.38 19.56 -8.79
N TYR A 163 -11.10 19.39 -9.89
CA TYR A 163 -12.18 18.41 -10.03
C TYR A 163 -11.78 17.37 -11.06
N ILE A 164 -12.03 16.10 -10.77
CA ILE A 164 -11.81 15.00 -11.73
C ILE A 164 -13.04 14.11 -11.72
N GLN A 165 -13.58 13.85 -12.93
CA GLN A 165 -14.61 12.88 -13.20
C GLN A 165 -14.01 11.72 -13.96
N GLY A 166 -14.22 10.50 -13.49
CA GLY A 166 -13.85 9.25 -14.15
C GLY A 166 -15.09 8.42 -14.50
N ALA A 167 -15.01 7.74 -15.64
CA ALA A 167 -15.96 6.71 -16.04
C ALA A 167 -15.20 5.54 -16.65
N GLY A 168 -15.63 4.31 -16.36
CA GLY A 168 -14.92 3.11 -16.83
C GLY A 168 -15.83 1.92 -17.06
N SER A 169 -15.25 0.86 -17.59
CA SER A 169 -15.88 -0.44 -17.75
C SER A 169 -16.49 -0.92 -16.43
N PHE A 170 -17.43 -1.84 -16.49
CA PHE A 170 -18.11 -2.45 -15.33
C PHE A 170 -18.91 -1.45 -14.50
N THR A 171 -19.52 -0.45 -15.17
CA THR A 171 -20.30 0.62 -14.53
C THR A 171 -19.48 1.32 -13.42
N THR A 172 -18.24 1.66 -13.73
CA THR A 172 -17.36 2.35 -12.81
C THR A 172 -17.54 3.86 -12.95
N PHE A 173 -17.67 4.55 -11.81
CA PHE A 173 -17.70 6.01 -11.71
C PHE A 173 -16.80 6.43 -10.56
N ASP A 174 -15.91 7.36 -10.83
CA ASP A 174 -14.96 7.92 -9.88
C ASP A 174 -15.09 9.45 -9.90
N GLU A 175 -15.20 10.07 -8.74
CA GLU A 175 -15.24 11.52 -8.58
C GLU A 175 -14.22 11.96 -7.54
N PHE A 176 -13.46 12.99 -7.86
CA PHE A 176 -12.48 13.57 -6.95
C PHE A 176 -12.54 15.08 -6.96
N VAL A 177 -12.52 15.66 -5.76
CA VAL A 177 -12.41 17.10 -5.55
C VAL A 177 -11.23 17.39 -4.64
N ARG A 178 -10.38 18.32 -5.01
CA ARG A 178 -9.38 18.92 -4.13
C ARG A 178 -9.58 20.42 -4.11
N LEU A 179 -9.91 20.96 -2.95
CA LEU A 179 -9.95 22.39 -2.68
C LEU A 179 -8.76 22.75 -1.81
N THR A 180 -8.00 23.74 -2.20
CA THR A 180 -6.83 24.21 -1.43
C THR A 180 -6.91 25.71 -1.21
N TYR A 181 -6.37 26.14 -0.09
CA TYR A 181 -6.11 27.54 0.19
C TYR A 181 -4.70 27.70 0.76
N GLY A 182 -3.90 28.56 0.12
CA GLY A 182 -2.56 28.91 0.59
C GLY A 182 -2.52 30.38 1.02
N GLY A 183 -2.39 30.63 2.32
CA GLY A 183 -2.20 31.96 2.90
C GLY A 183 -0.75 32.21 3.31
N GLY A 184 -0.49 33.40 3.85
CA GLY A 184 0.85 33.77 4.32
C GLY A 184 1.32 32.96 5.52
N ARG A 185 0.40 32.58 6.42
CA ARG A 185 0.69 31.84 7.64
C ARG A 185 -0.06 30.53 7.77
N TRP A 186 -1.24 30.44 7.19
CA TRP A 186 -2.05 29.24 7.26
C TRP A 186 -2.42 28.76 5.85
N SER A 187 -2.57 27.48 5.72
CA SER A 187 -3.06 26.84 4.50
C SER A 187 -3.98 25.68 4.84
N SER A 188 -4.84 25.32 3.90
CA SER A 188 -5.83 24.27 4.06
C SER A 188 -5.94 23.45 2.78
N SER A 189 -6.22 22.15 2.94
CA SER A 189 -6.48 21.23 1.85
C SER A 189 -7.67 20.35 2.21
N THR A 190 -8.70 20.34 1.36
CA THR A 190 -9.84 19.42 1.43
C THR A 190 -9.77 18.47 0.26
N ARG A 191 -9.89 17.16 0.50
CA ARG A 191 -9.94 16.14 -0.55
C ARG A 191 -11.16 15.27 -0.33
N LEU A 192 -11.95 15.10 -1.38
CA LEU A 192 -13.12 14.22 -1.41
C LEU A 192 -12.97 13.24 -2.55
N LEU A 193 -13.29 11.98 -2.32
CA LEU A 193 -13.32 10.94 -3.35
C LEU A 193 -14.59 10.10 -3.17
N CYS A 194 -15.27 9.84 -4.28
CA CYS A 194 -16.31 8.84 -4.38
C CYS A 194 -15.94 7.88 -5.52
N SER A 195 -15.90 6.59 -5.24
CA SER A 195 -15.65 5.54 -6.25
C SER A 195 -16.69 4.46 -6.13
N THR A 196 -17.34 4.11 -7.25
CA THR A 196 -18.36 3.07 -7.30
C THR A 196 -18.17 2.20 -8.53
N SER A 197 -18.46 0.90 -8.41
CA SER A 197 -18.47 -0.01 -9.55
C SER A 197 -19.35 -1.22 -9.28
N LYS A 198 -19.95 -1.79 -10.33
CA LYS A 198 -20.55 -3.12 -10.26
C LYS A 198 -19.48 -4.22 -10.29
N ASN A 199 -18.32 -3.92 -10.88
CA ASN A 199 -17.19 -4.83 -10.98
C ASN A 199 -17.58 -6.23 -11.52
N ASP A 200 -18.54 -6.27 -12.45
CA ASP A 200 -19.21 -7.47 -12.99
C ASP A 200 -18.58 -7.97 -14.30
N PHE A 201 -17.25 -7.90 -14.41
CA PHE A 201 -16.52 -8.33 -15.58
C PHE A 201 -16.77 -9.82 -15.93
N ARG A 202 -16.52 -10.19 -17.20
CA ARG A 202 -16.61 -11.55 -17.68
C ARG A 202 -15.25 -12.23 -17.61
N PHE A 203 -15.26 -13.51 -17.22
CA PHE A 203 -14.07 -14.35 -17.19
C PHE A 203 -14.41 -15.77 -17.65
N ARG A 204 -13.43 -16.51 -18.15
CA ARG A 204 -13.56 -17.92 -18.46
C ARG A 204 -13.30 -18.75 -17.20
N ASN A 205 -14.27 -19.57 -16.80
CA ASN A 205 -14.13 -20.36 -15.58
C ASN A 205 -13.50 -21.72 -15.88
N TYR A 206 -12.19 -21.82 -15.67
CA TYR A 206 -11.43 -23.06 -15.85
C TYR A 206 -11.65 -24.11 -14.76
N ASN A 207 -12.36 -23.78 -13.68
CA ASN A 207 -12.72 -24.72 -12.61
C ASN A 207 -14.02 -25.48 -12.91
N THR A 208 -14.78 -25.08 -13.94
CA THR A 208 -16.04 -25.69 -14.35
C THR A 208 -15.94 -26.11 -15.81
N LYS A 209 -16.03 -27.40 -16.08
CA LYS A 209 -16.04 -27.95 -17.45
C LYS A 209 -17.48 -28.24 -17.85
N GLN A 210 -17.90 -27.74 -18.99
CA GLN A 210 -19.17 -28.06 -19.63
C GLN A 210 -18.92 -29.06 -20.74
N PHE A 211 -19.73 -30.13 -20.78
CA PHE A 211 -19.65 -31.15 -21.82
C PHE A 211 -20.72 -30.88 -22.85
N GLU A 212 -20.36 -30.99 -24.12
CA GLU A 212 -21.26 -30.93 -25.24
C GLU A 212 -21.64 -32.39 -25.57
N THR A 213 -22.93 -32.66 -25.69
CA THR A 213 -23.44 -34.01 -25.98
C THR A 213 -24.24 -34.00 -27.28
N ASP A 214 -24.18 -35.09 -28.07
CA ASP A 214 -25.06 -35.32 -29.18
C ASP A 214 -26.48 -35.70 -28.75
N ALA A 215 -27.36 -36.00 -29.71
CA ALA A 215 -28.72 -36.41 -29.45
C ALA A 215 -28.82 -37.73 -28.70
N ASP A 216 -27.79 -38.59 -28.78
CA ASP A 216 -27.70 -39.87 -28.09
C ASP A 216 -27.05 -39.74 -26.67
N GLY A 217 -26.73 -38.51 -26.23
CA GLY A 217 -26.11 -38.26 -24.93
C GLY A 217 -24.60 -38.54 -24.88
N ARG A 218 -23.94 -38.81 -26.02
CA ARG A 218 -22.49 -39.01 -26.07
C ARG A 218 -21.76 -37.70 -26.03
N ILE A 219 -20.66 -37.61 -25.28
CA ILE A 219 -19.84 -36.42 -25.20
C ILE A 219 -19.10 -36.21 -26.53
N THR A 220 -19.44 -35.16 -27.24
CA THR A 220 -18.83 -34.74 -28.50
C THR A 220 -17.77 -33.67 -28.34
N GLY A 221 -17.80 -32.94 -27.22
CA GLY A 221 -16.84 -31.86 -26.95
C GLY A 221 -16.88 -31.43 -25.49
N SER A 222 -16.00 -30.50 -25.15
CA SER A 222 -16.04 -29.84 -23.86
C SER A 222 -15.48 -28.43 -23.95
N SER A 223 -16.11 -27.51 -23.23
CA SER A 223 -15.72 -26.11 -23.17
C SER A 223 -15.69 -25.59 -21.74
N TYR A 224 -15.07 -24.42 -21.53
CA TYR A 224 -15.08 -23.72 -20.25
C TYR A 224 -16.04 -22.52 -20.37
N PRO A 225 -17.05 -22.42 -19.49
CA PRO A 225 -18.07 -21.40 -19.60
C PRO A 225 -17.53 -19.99 -19.36
N LEU A 226 -18.08 -19.01 -20.09
CA LEU A 226 -17.88 -17.62 -19.82
C LEU A 226 -18.86 -17.17 -18.72
N GLN A 227 -18.34 -16.81 -17.57
CA GLN A 227 -19.13 -16.40 -16.41
C GLN A 227 -18.90 -14.93 -16.10
N ARG A 228 -19.82 -14.33 -15.33
CA ARG A 228 -19.64 -12.99 -14.76
C ARG A 228 -19.13 -13.06 -13.33
N ASN A 229 -18.25 -12.13 -12.99
CA ASN A 229 -17.89 -11.87 -11.60
C ASN A 229 -19.15 -11.43 -10.84
N ARG A 230 -19.51 -12.14 -9.79
CA ARG A 230 -20.70 -11.89 -8.97
C ARG A 230 -20.28 -11.42 -7.60
N ASN A 231 -21.11 -10.55 -6.99
CA ASN A 231 -20.87 -10.02 -5.65
C ASN A 231 -19.49 -9.34 -5.53
N GLY A 232 -19.17 -8.51 -6.54
CA GLY A 232 -17.92 -7.75 -6.58
C GLY A 232 -18.14 -6.23 -6.57
N GLU A 233 -19.40 -5.79 -6.41
CA GLU A 233 -19.76 -4.38 -6.35
C GLU A 233 -19.13 -3.67 -5.14
N PHE A 234 -18.81 -2.39 -5.30
CA PHE A 234 -18.28 -1.59 -4.20
C PHE A 234 -18.70 -0.12 -4.29
N ARG A 235 -18.62 0.53 -3.13
CA ARG A 235 -18.72 1.98 -2.96
C ARG A 235 -17.72 2.42 -1.90
N ASP A 236 -16.79 3.27 -2.28
CA ASP A 236 -15.79 3.86 -1.40
C ASP A 236 -15.97 5.39 -1.36
N LEU A 237 -16.13 5.94 -0.17
CA LEU A 237 -16.22 7.36 0.10
C LEU A 237 -15.07 7.78 1.00
N HIS A 238 -14.33 8.80 0.61
CA HIS A 238 -13.25 9.37 1.41
C HIS A 238 -13.40 10.88 1.52
N ALA A 239 -13.16 11.39 2.72
CA ALA A 239 -13.07 12.82 2.98
C ALA A 239 -11.83 13.09 3.84
N MET A 240 -10.98 14.01 3.41
CA MET A 240 -9.80 14.44 4.16
C MET A 240 -9.80 15.95 4.27
N GLN A 241 -9.57 16.45 5.48
CA GLN A 241 -9.40 17.85 5.78
C GLN A 241 -8.08 18.06 6.48
N GLU A 242 -7.33 19.06 6.01
CA GLU A 242 -6.01 19.36 6.54
C GLU A 242 -5.88 20.87 6.75
N PHE A 243 -5.23 21.25 7.85
CA PHE A 243 -4.87 22.62 8.20
C PHE A 243 -3.38 22.67 8.56
N TYR A 244 -2.71 23.70 8.09
CA TYR A 244 -1.31 23.96 8.36
C TYR A 244 -1.14 25.41 8.80
N LEU A 245 -0.39 25.63 9.87
CA LEU A 245 -0.13 26.94 10.45
C LEU A 245 1.36 27.13 10.69
N HIS A 246 1.90 28.24 10.21
CA HIS A 246 3.25 28.69 10.52
C HIS A 246 3.15 29.89 11.46
N THR A 247 3.64 29.73 12.68
CA THR A 247 3.63 30.81 13.67
C THR A 247 4.74 31.82 13.40
N ARG A 248 4.62 33.03 13.98
CA ARG A 248 5.72 34.02 13.94
C ARG A 248 6.98 33.54 14.67
N GLY A 249 6.84 32.63 15.64
CA GLY A 249 7.93 32.05 16.40
C GLY A 249 8.69 30.91 15.68
N GLY A 250 8.31 30.59 14.42
CA GLY A 250 8.93 29.53 13.63
C GLY A 250 8.34 28.14 13.87
N ASP A 251 7.25 28.01 14.65
CA ASP A 251 6.56 26.73 14.81
C ASP A 251 5.74 26.39 13.57
N ARG A 252 5.70 25.10 13.25
CA ARG A 252 4.80 24.51 12.26
C ARG A 252 3.80 23.63 12.97
N LEU A 253 2.52 23.93 12.80
CA LEU A 253 1.42 23.13 13.31
C LEU A 253 0.65 22.55 12.14
N SER A 254 0.24 21.31 12.25
CA SER A 254 -0.66 20.67 11.29
C SER A 254 -1.73 19.88 12.01
N LEU A 255 -2.92 19.84 11.41
CA LEU A 255 -4.03 18.99 11.80
C LEU A 255 -4.58 18.34 10.55
N SER A 256 -4.59 17.03 10.50
CA SER A 256 -5.14 16.24 9.38
C SER A 256 -6.19 15.28 9.94
N ALA A 257 -7.36 15.26 9.30
CA ALA A 257 -8.44 14.32 9.60
C ALA A 257 -8.87 13.62 8.31
N TRP A 258 -8.99 12.30 8.36
CA TRP A 258 -9.36 11.46 7.21
C TRP A 258 -10.47 10.49 7.60
N TYR A 259 -11.63 10.63 6.97
CA TYR A 259 -12.78 9.74 7.09
C TYR A 259 -12.89 8.85 5.85
N MET A 260 -13.27 7.60 6.07
CA MET A 260 -13.54 6.59 5.05
C MET A 260 -14.84 5.86 5.40
N ASP A 261 -15.70 5.64 4.40
CA ASP A 261 -16.87 4.73 4.44
C ASP A 261 -16.79 3.83 3.19
N SER A 262 -16.54 2.55 3.39
CA SER A 262 -16.36 1.55 2.34
C SER A 262 -17.40 0.44 2.48
N HIS A 263 -18.14 0.18 1.41
CA HIS A 263 -19.03 -0.98 1.26
C HIS A 263 -18.56 -1.83 0.10
N ARG A 264 -18.33 -3.13 0.34
CA ARG A 264 -17.76 -4.05 -0.65
C ARG A 264 -18.48 -5.38 -0.68
N GLY A 265 -18.92 -5.79 -1.86
CA GLY A 265 -19.16 -7.19 -2.15
C GLY A 265 -17.81 -7.92 -2.30
N LEU A 266 -17.69 -9.07 -1.66
CA LEU A 266 -16.51 -9.92 -1.79
C LEU A 266 -16.82 -11.02 -2.79
N ALA A 267 -16.27 -10.91 -3.99
CA ALA A 267 -16.53 -11.82 -5.08
C ALA A 267 -16.34 -13.29 -4.67
N LEU A 268 -17.18 -14.17 -5.17
CA LEU A 268 -17.10 -15.59 -4.89
C LEU A 268 -15.92 -16.24 -5.63
N LEU A 269 -15.37 -17.31 -5.10
CA LEU A 269 -14.33 -18.08 -5.78
C LEU A 269 -14.88 -18.78 -7.01
N SER A 270 -14.18 -18.74 -8.13
CA SER A 270 -14.59 -19.42 -9.36
C SER A 270 -14.62 -20.95 -9.24
N ALA A 271 -13.90 -21.52 -8.26
CA ALA A 271 -13.93 -22.95 -7.91
C ALA A 271 -15.09 -23.35 -7.01
N ASP A 272 -15.85 -22.38 -6.48
CA ASP A 272 -16.94 -22.69 -5.57
C ASP A 272 -18.16 -23.22 -6.33
N ARG A 273 -18.39 -24.53 -6.25
CA ARG A 273 -19.52 -25.21 -6.90
C ARG A 273 -20.86 -24.88 -6.26
N ASN A 274 -20.85 -24.34 -5.03
CA ASN A 274 -22.06 -23.99 -4.27
C ASN A 274 -22.38 -22.48 -4.37
N THR A 275 -22.00 -21.81 -5.46
CA THR A 275 -22.25 -20.38 -5.63
C THR A 275 -23.71 -20.02 -5.54
N ASP A 276 -24.62 -20.92 -5.94
CA ASP A 276 -26.08 -20.69 -5.86
C ASP A 276 -26.60 -20.74 -4.42
N ARG A 277 -25.89 -21.41 -3.52
CA ARG A 277 -26.22 -21.47 -2.08
C ARG A 277 -25.67 -20.27 -1.30
N ARG A 278 -24.64 -19.61 -1.81
CA ARG A 278 -24.12 -18.38 -1.24
C ARG A 278 -24.82 -17.19 -1.86
N LYS A 279 -25.56 -16.47 -1.06
CA LYS A 279 -26.38 -15.34 -1.54
C LYS A 279 -25.67 -14.01 -1.45
N LYS A 280 -24.81 -13.82 -0.44
CA LYS A 280 -24.12 -12.55 -0.21
C LYS A 280 -22.87 -12.73 0.65
N ASN A 281 -21.82 -11.99 0.31
CA ASN A 281 -20.59 -11.90 1.09
C ASN A 281 -20.11 -10.45 1.02
N THR A 282 -20.21 -9.71 2.13
CA THR A 282 -19.92 -8.27 2.15
C THR A 282 -19.03 -7.88 3.30
N GLN A 283 -18.29 -6.79 3.09
CA GLN A 283 -17.52 -6.11 4.11
C GLN A 283 -17.89 -4.62 4.12
N ASP A 284 -18.25 -4.11 5.29
CA ASP A 284 -18.49 -2.71 5.55
C ASP A 284 -17.41 -2.20 6.51
N GLU A 285 -16.76 -1.09 6.16
CA GLU A 285 -15.74 -0.49 7.01
C GLU A 285 -15.93 1.03 7.08
N ARG A 286 -15.96 1.56 8.31
CA ARG A 286 -15.92 2.99 8.59
C ARG A 286 -14.69 3.29 9.42
N THR A 287 -13.86 4.19 8.93
CA THR A 287 -12.63 4.56 9.64
C THR A 287 -12.49 6.07 9.70
N LEU A 288 -12.23 6.59 10.90
CA LEU A 288 -11.81 7.97 11.14
C LEU A 288 -10.38 7.97 11.67
N ARG A 289 -9.51 8.73 11.03
CA ARG A 289 -8.14 8.99 11.48
C ARG A 289 -7.96 10.48 11.66
N ALA A 290 -7.37 10.89 12.76
CA ALA A 290 -7.00 12.28 13.01
C ALA A 290 -5.61 12.33 13.60
N VAL A 291 -4.78 13.27 13.15
CA VAL A 291 -3.43 13.49 13.67
C VAL A 291 -3.14 14.98 13.69
N ALA A 292 -2.67 15.47 14.85
CA ALA A 292 -2.12 16.80 15.03
C ALA A 292 -0.61 16.68 15.21
N SER A 293 0.14 17.61 14.63
CA SER A 293 1.59 17.65 14.76
C SER A 293 2.08 19.06 14.99
N TRP A 294 3.12 19.17 15.82
CA TRP A 294 3.88 20.38 16.09
C TRP A 294 5.34 20.12 15.76
N GLU A 295 5.98 21.08 15.11
CA GLU A 295 7.41 21.03 14.77
C GLU A 295 8.03 22.40 14.98
N ARG A 296 9.22 22.44 15.60
CA ARG A 296 10.02 23.63 15.81
C ARG A 296 11.48 23.35 15.51
N LEU A 297 12.06 24.25 14.71
CA LEU A 297 13.49 24.28 14.45
C LEU A 297 14.10 25.46 15.20
N ARG A 298 15.12 25.20 16.05
CA ARG A 298 15.86 26.23 16.79
C ARG A 298 17.36 25.97 16.66
N GLY A 299 17.99 26.70 15.75
CA GLY A 299 19.37 26.41 15.39
C GLY A 299 19.50 24.97 14.87
N ASP A 300 20.39 24.21 15.48
CA ASP A 300 20.65 22.80 15.12
C ASP A 300 19.72 21.79 15.81
N LEU A 301 18.78 22.25 16.63
CA LEU A 301 17.82 21.41 17.34
C LEU A 301 16.45 21.48 16.66
N LYS A 302 15.98 20.32 16.20
CA LYS A 302 14.62 20.10 15.73
C LYS A 302 13.84 19.35 16.78
N LEU A 303 12.72 19.92 17.22
CA LEU A 303 11.75 19.27 18.10
C LEU A 303 10.47 19.02 17.34
N SER A 304 9.85 17.86 17.56
CA SER A 304 8.52 17.59 17.05
C SER A 304 7.71 16.75 18.03
N ALA A 305 6.41 17.00 18.04
CA ALA A 305 5.43 16.23 18.78
C ALA A 305 4.21 15.98 17.91
N SER A 306 3.62 14.80 18.03
CA SER A 306 2.41 14.43 17.30
C SER A 306 1.48 13.65 18.22
N GLY A 307 0.17 13.86 18.07
CA GLY A 307 -0.86 13.10 18.75
C GLY A 307 -1.98 12.77 17.78
N GLY A 308 -2.59 11.61 17.92
CA GLY A 308 -3.60 11.18 16.97
C GLY A 308 -4.56 10.15 17.54
N TYR A 309 -5.64 9.95 16.79
CA TYR A 309 -6.68 8.99 17.11
C TYR A 309 -7.16 8.29 15.85
N THR A 310 -7.40 6.98 15.98
CA THR A 310 -8.04 6.18 14.94
C THR A 310 -9.23 5.44 15.54
N PHE A 311 -10.37 5.52 14.85
CA PHE A 311 -11.55 4.69 15.11
C PHE A 311 -11.85 3.89 13.85
N THR A 312 -12.09 2.58 14.01
CA THR A 312 -12.53 1.69 12.93
C THR A 312 -13.71 0.84 13.40
N ASP A 313 -14.81 0.83 12.62
CA ASP A 313 -15.94 -0.09 12.75
C ASP A 313 -15.96 -0.95 11.48
N LEU A 314 -15.67 -2.23 11.63
CA LEU A 314 -15.56 -3.22 10.56
C LEU A 314 -16.62 -4.29 10.74
N ARG A 315 -17.42 -4.57 9.72
CA ARG A 315 -18.39 -5.68 9.70
C ARG A 315 -18.12 -6.56 8.48
N TYR A 316 -18.06 -7.85 8.71
CA TYR A 316 -18.04 -8.88 7.69
C TYR A 316 -19.30 -9.73 7.80
N LEU A 317 -20.09 -9.81 6.71
CA LEU A 317 -21.33 -10.56 6.65
C LEU A 317 -21.29 -11.58 5.53
N MET A 318 -21.50 -12.85 5.87
CA MET A 318 -21.68 -13.93 4.89
C MET A 318 -23.07 -14.55 5.08
N LEU A 319 -23.91 -14.43 4.04
CA LEU A 319 -25.21 -15.07 3.96
C LEU A 319 -25.12 -16.27 3.03
N ALA A 320 -25.70 -17.38 3.43
CA ALA A 320 -25.85 -18.59 2.61
C ALA A 320 -27.24 -19.18 2.79
N ASP A 321 -27.67 -19.92 1.79
CA ASP A 321 -28.90 -20.71 1.81
C ASP A 321 -28.52 -22.18 1.59
N PRO A 322 -28.02 -22.88 2.64
CA PRO A 322 -27.50 -24.23 2.52
C PRO A 322 -28.55 -25.28 2.13
N GLU A 323 -29.82 -25.01 2.43
CA GLU A 323 -30.93 -25.93 2.16
C GLU A 323 -31.70 -25.52 0.89
N ALA A 324 -31.31 -24.47 0.18
CA ALA A 324 -31.97 -23.92 -1.00
C ALA A 324 -33.46 -23.58 -0.79
N THR A 325 -33.78 -23.13 0.42
CA THR A 325 -35.17 -22.79 0.82
C THR A 325 -35.60 -21.39 0.33
N GLY A 326 -34.69 -20.60 -0.23
CA GLY A 326 -34.90 -19.19 -0.55
C GLY A 326 -34.71 -18.24 0.62
N ASN A 327 -34.48 -18.76 1.83
CA ASN A 327 -34.26 -17.98 3.07
C ASN A 327 -32.81 -18.06 3.52
N PRO A 328 -31.94 -17.12 3.08
CA PRO A 328 -30.53 -17.16 3.46
C PRO A 328 -30.34 -16.84 4.95
N VAL A 329 -29.46 -17.60 5.59
CA VAL A 329 -29.06 -17.43 6.98
C VAL A 329 -27.67 -16.84 7.07
N ALA A 330 -27.40 -16.12 8.16
CA ALA A 330 -26.06 -15.59 8.43
C ALA A 330 -25.15 -16.74 8.88
N MET A 331 -24.19 -17.10 8.02
CA MET A 331 -23.12 -18.04 8.37
C MET A 331 -22.00 -17.35 9.15
N THR A 332 -21.81 -16.06 8.94
CA THR A 332 -20.89 -15.19 9.67
C THR A 332 -21.47 -13.79 9.69
N ASP A 333 -21.50 -13.15 10.84
CA ASP A 333 -21.83 -11.73 11.04
C ASP A 333 -20.85 -11.14 12.05
N ALA A 334 -19.59 -11.06 11.61
CA ALA A 334 -18.49 -10.62 12.47
C ALA A 334 -18.39 -9.08 12.47
N ARG A 335 -18.27 -8.51 13.66
CA ARG A 335 -18.10 -7.07 13.85
C ARG A 335 -16.93 -6.78 14.76
N SER A 336 -16.11 -5.79 14.38
CA SER A 336 -14.97 -5.36 15.17
C SER A 336 -14.94 -3.84 15.29
N ARG A 337 -14.78 -3.35 16.53
CA ARG A 337 -14.59 -1.94 16.85
C ARG A 337 -13.21 -1.74 17.44
N ILE A 338 -12.47 -0.83 16.85
CA ILE A 338 -11.07 -0.57 17.18
C ILE A 338 -10.89 0.91 17.47
N HIS A 339 -10.34 1.22 18.63
CA HIS A 339 -9.92 2.56 19.01
C HIS A 339 -8.42 2.53 19.25
N THR A 340 -7.70 3.48 18.69
CA THR A 340 -6.24 3.65 18.88
C THR A 340 -5.95 5.10 19.19
N LEU A 341 -5.34 5.36 20.34
CA LEU A 341 -4.68 6.63 20.65
C LEU A 341 -3.20 6.52 20.33
N PHE A 342 -2.64 7.58 19.81
CA PHE A 342 -1.24 7.71 19.40
C PHE A 342 -0.65 8.98 19.96
N ALA A 343 0.58 8.90 20.46
CA ALA A 343 1.40 10.05 20.81
C ALA A 343 2.87 9.77 20.45
N GLN A 344 3.58 10.78 19.96
CA GLN A 344 5.00 10.71 19.64
C GLN A 344 5.68 12.04 19.97
N ALA A 345 6.88 11.96 20.53
CA ALA A 345 7.78 13.09 20.68
C ALA A 345 9.14 12.73 20.07
N GLU A 346 9.77 13.66 19.39
CA GLU A 346 11.07 13.49 18.74
C GLU A 346 11.94 14.72 18.94
N ALA A 347 13.20 14.50 19.27
CA ALA A 347 14.25 15.49 19.31
C ALA A 347 15.39 15.05 18.39
N GLU A 348 15.82 15.94 17.53
CA GLU A 348 16.90 15.73 16.58
C GLU A 348 17.88 16.89 16.70
N ARG A 349 19.16 16.60 16.93
CA ARG A 349 20.20 17.62 17.09
C ARG A 349 21.37 17.31 16.17
N ALA A 350 21.68 18.26 15.30
CA ALA A 350 22.91 18.27 14.55
C ALA A 350 24.03 18.87 15.45
N VAL A 351 25.24 18.32 15.39
CA VAL A 351 26.41 18.86 16.06
C VAL A 351 27.53 19.01 15.01
N GLY A 352 27.74 20.24 14.61
CA GLY A 352 28.52 20.56 13.42
C GLY A 352 27.92 19.88 12.18
N GLU A 353 28.77 19.63 11.19
CA GLU A 353 28.37 18.99 9.93
C GLU A 353 28.51 17.45 9.95
N LYS A 354 29.05 16.88 11.03
CA LYS A 354 29.48 15.48 11.09
C LYS A 354 28.59 14.58 11.93
N TRP A 355 27.84 15.14 12.89
CA TRP A 355 27.05 14.35 13.82
C TRP A 355 25.57 14.72 13.79
N LEU A 356 24.72 13.68 13.88
CA LEU A 356 23.28 13.85 14.07
C LEU A 356 22.81 12.87 15.13
N PHE A 357 22.20 13.39 16.18
CA PHE A 357 21.57 12.64 17.25
C PHE A 357 20.07 12.70 17.10
N THR A 358 19.39 11.57 17.20
CA THR A 358 17.93 11.48 17.15
C THR A 358 17.44 10.68 18.34
N LEU A 359 16.46 11.22 19.05
CA LEU A 359 15.72 10.52 20.11
C LEU A 359 14.24 10.62 19.78
N HIS A 360 13.50 9.52 19.83
CA HIS A 360 12.06 9.60 19.81
C HIS A 360 11.41 8.57 20.73
N ALA A 361 10.23 8.92 21.25
CA ALA A 361 9.36 8.05 22.00
C ALA A 361 7.99 8.03 21.34
N THR A 362 7.41 6.85 21.23
CA THR A 362 6.08 6.66 20.63
C THR A 362 5.23 5.81 21.55
N LEU A 363 3.99 6.22 21.72
CA LEU A 363 2.98 5.56 22.56
C LEU A 363 1.76 5.24 21.71
N HIS A 364 1.23 4.02 21.88
CA HIS A 364 -0.08 3.62 21.37
C HIS A 364 -0.90 3.01 22.51
N GLN A 365 -2.18 3.35 22.57
CA GLN A 365 -3.17 2.68 23.40
C GLN A 365 -4.26 2.15 22.50
N HIS A 366 -4.39 0.84 22.42
CA HIS A 366 -5.39 0.14 21.63
C HIS A 366 -6.51 -0.37 22.53
N ARG A 367 -7.76 -0.23 22.07
CA ARG A 367 -8.94 -0.87 22.62
C ARG A 367 -9.68 -1.55 21.49
N VAL A 368 -9.84 -2.87 21.59
CA VAL A 368 -10.45 -3.70 20.54
C VAL A 368 -11.59 -4.51 21.15
N GLN A 369 -12.73 -4.47 20.47
CA GLN A 369 -13.86 -5.36 20.71
C GLN A 369 -14.15 -6.10 19.40
N SER A 370 -14.21 -7.42 19.45
CA SER A 370 -14.57 -8.28 18.31
C SER A 370 -15.68 -9.24 18.72
N GLY A 371 -16.68 -9.42 17.88
CA GLY A 371 -17.80 -10.31 18.08
C GLY A 371 -18.25 -10.98 16.78
N ASP A 372 -19.09 -12.02 16.86
CA ASP A 372 -19.74 -12.65 15.73
C ASP A 372 -21.16 -13.04 16.11
N LEU A 373 -22.14 -12.34 15.57
CA LEU A 373 -23.57 -12.55 15.86
C LEU A 373 -24.14 -13.84 15.31
N SER A 374 -23.42 -14.55 14.44
CA SER A 374 -23.81 -15.89 13.96
C SER A 374 -23.46 -16.98 14.99
N VAL A 375 -22.56 -16.70 15.93
CA VAL A 375 -22.15 -17.63 16.98
C VAL A 375 -23.07 -17.50 18.17
N ILE A 376 -23.53 -18.63 18.71
CA ILE A 376 -24.30 -18.69 19.95
C ILE A 376 -23.33 -19.04 21.08
N ASP A 377 -23.28 -18.20 22.11
CA ASP A 377 -22.55 -18.50 23.34
C ASP A 377 -23.22 -19.67 24.05
N ARG A 378 -22.49 -20.77 24.21
CA ARG A 378 -23.02 -22.01 24.81
C ARG A 378 -23.38 -21.87 26.30
N THR A 379 -22.83 -20.84 26.97
CA THR A 379 -23.07 -20.61 28.41
C THR A 379 -24.35 -19.81 28.62
N THR A 380 -24.59 -18.82 27.77
CA THR A 380 -25.72 -17.89 27.92
C THR A 380 -26.89 -18.21 26.99
N GLY A 381 -26.69 -19.02 25.94
CA GLY A 381 -27.66 -19.27 24.90
C GLY A 381 -27.94 -18.07 24.00
N LEU A 382 -27.20 -16.96 24.17
CA LEU A 382 -27.37 -15.72 23.41
C LEU A 382 -26.33 -15.62 22.27
N ARG A 383 -26.62 -14.78 21.30
CA ARG A 383 -25.66 -14.47 20.23
C ARG A 383 -24.42 -13.79 20.79
N ALA A 384 -23.23 -14.21 20.31
CA ALA A 384 -21.95 -13.72 20.80
C ALA A 384 -21.62 -12.36 20.15
N ASP A 385 -22.15 -11.28 20.68
CA ASP A 385 -21.80 -9.89 20.29
C ASP A 385 -20.36 -9.52 20.65
N THR A 386 -19.76 -10.25 21.59
CA THR A 386 -18.38 -10.06 22.04
C THR A 386 -17.68 -11.40 22.20
N LEU A 387 -16.78 -11.74 21.28
CA LEU A 387 -15.88 -12.90 21.39
C LEU A 387 -14.66 -12.55 22.25
N TYR A 388 -14.11 -11.35 22.09
CA TYR A 388 -13.10 -10.81 22.97
C TYR A 388 -13.14 -9.27 23.01
N ARG A 389 -12.75 -8.73 24.16
CA ARG A 389 -12.47 -7.31 24.37
C ARG A 389 -11.11 -7.19 25.05
N GLN A 390 -10.20 -6.46 24.41
CA GLN A 390 -8.82 -6.34 24.88
C GLN A 390 -8.32 -4.91 24.75
N GLU A 391 -7.50 -4.52 25.73
CA GLU A 391 -6.75 -3.28 25.70
C GLU A 391 -5.27 -3.62 25.69
N ARG A 392 -4.49 -2.87 24.89
CA ARG A 392 -3.03 -3.03 24.83
C ARG A 392 -2.35 -1.69 24.75
N PHE A 393 -1.49 -1.47 25.71
CA PHE A 393 -0.55 -0.35 25.73
C PHE A 393 0.73 -0.75 25.02
N GLU A 394 1.27 0.13 24.19
CA GLU A 394 2.55 -0.05 23.51
C GLU A 394 3.40 1.21 23.68
N LEU A 395 4.63 1.06 24.12
CA LEU A 395 5.62 2.11 24.24
C LEU A 395 6.85 1.72 23.43
N SER A 396 7.40 2.66 22.65
CA SER A 396 8.66 2.50 21.93
C SER A 396 9.55 3.68 22.20
N ALA A 397 10.79 3.42 22.60
CA ALA A 397 11.86 4.39 22.73
C ALA A 397 12.94 4.09 21.67
N PHE A 398 13.43 5.11 20.99
CA PHE A 398 14.41 5.02 19.92
C PHE A 398 15.51 6.05 20.09
N ALA A 399 16.75 5.64 19.89
CA ALA A 399 17.92 6.51 19.84
C ALA A 399 18.75 6.18 18.60
N ALA A 400 19.26 7.20 17.92
CA ALA A 400 20.16 7.04 16.79
C ALA A 400 21.30 8.04 16.85
N VAL A 401 22.48 7.57 16.48
CA VAL A 401 23.70 8.39 16.31
C VAL A 401 24.19 8.19 14.89
N LYS A 402 24.31 9.27 14.14
CA LYS A 402 24.83 9.26 12.77
C LYS A 402 26.07 10.11 12.70
N TRP A 403 27.11 9.56 12.11
CA TRP A 403 28.43 10.14 12.07
C TRP A 403 29.05 10.06 10.68
N ARG A 404 29.56 11.16 10.20
CA ARG A 404 30.29 11.27 8.93
C ARG A 404 31.74 11.70 9.19
N PRO A 405 32.63 10.73 9.54
CA PRO A 405 34.02 11.02 9.86
C PRO A 405 34.75 11.69 8.69
N THR A 406 34.46 11.28 7.49
CA THR A 406 34.99 11.86 6.25
C THR A 406 33.85 12.20 5.28
N GLU A 407 34.13 12.99 4.27
CA GLU A 407 33.15 13.32 3.22
C GLU A 407 32.65 12.10 2.45
N ARG A 408 33.37 10.95 2.51
CA ARG A 408 33.04 9.73 1.77
C ARG A 408 32.40 8.65 2.62
N LEU A 409 32.72 8.58 3.92
CA LEU A 409 32.26 7.54 4.82
C LEU A 409 31.21 8.09 5.77
N GLY A 410 30.05 7.45 5.80
CA GLY A 410 29.02 7.65 6.81
C GLY A 410 28.78 6.36 7.57
N VAL A 411 28.59 6.44 8.89
CA VAL A 411 28.19 5.32 9.75
C VAL A 411 27.05 5.77 10.66
N ALA A 412 26.13 4.84 10.98
CA ALA A 412 25.07 5.11 11.92
C ALA A 412 24.78 3.89 12.79
N ALA A 413 24.41 4.16 14.04
CA ALA A 413 23.97 3.15 14.99
C ALA A 413 22.62 3.58 15.58
N ASP A 414 21.63 2.72 15.45
CA ASP A 414 20.28 2.92 15.94
C ASP A 414 19.99 1.85 17.00
N LEU A 415 19.24 2.23 18.04
CA LEU A 415 18.75 1.34 19.07
C LEU A 415 17.27 1.64 19.35
N ARG A 416 16.44 0.63 19.27
CA ARG A 416 15.01 0.69 19.65
C ARG A 416 14.73 -0.26 20.80
N TRP A 417 13.92 0.18 21.74
CA TRP A 417 13.36 -0.63 22.80
C TRP A 417 11.83 -0.46 22.82
N GLU A 418 11.11 -1.52 23.14
CA GLU A 418 9.65 -1.53 23.08
C GLU A 418 9.04 -2.32 24.21
N LEU A 419 7.83 -1.88 24.63
CA LEU A 419 7.00 -2.50 25.64
C LEU A 419 5.61 -2.73 25.05
N TYR A 420 5.11 -3.95 25.15
CA TYR A 420 3.75 -4.35 24.73
C TYR A 420 2.96 -4.87 25.92
N GLY A 421 2.01 -4.07 26.40
CA GLY A 421 1.33 -4.35 27.67
C GLY A 421 2.37 -4.41 28.80
N THR A 422 2.54 -5.57 29.42
CA THR A 422 3.53 -5.84 30.46
C THR A 422 4.80 -6.53 29.96
N ARG A 423 4.89 -6.84 28.65
CA ARG A 423 6.01 -7.59 28.07
C ARG A 423 6.98 -6.63 27.41
N ALA A 424 8.19 -6.54 27.99
CA ALA A 424 9.29 -5.81 27.38
C ALA A 424 9.93 -6.66 26.28
N ALA A 425 10.23 -6.00 25.15
CA ALA A 425 11.00 -6.59 24.08
C ALA A 425 12.51 -6.54 24.35
N HIS A 426 13.28 -7.41 23.69
CA HIS A 426 14.70 -7.25 23.63
C HIS A 426 15.09 -6.00 22.84
N PRO A 427 16.21 -5.33 23.17
CA PRO A 427 16.70 -4.22 22.37
C PRO A 427 16.87 -4.60 20.91
N VAL A 428 16.53 -3.68 20.03
CA VAL A 428 16.55 -3.80 18.57
C VAL A 428 17.68 -2.92 18.04
N PRO A 429 18.93 -3.43 17.94
CA PRO A 429 20.05 -2.69 17.38
C PRO A 429 20.00 -2.71 15.85
N ALA A 430 20.43 -1.61 15.23
CA ALA A 430 20.70 -1.53 13.80
C ALA A 430 21.97 -0.74 13.53
N LEU A 431 22.76 -1.21 12.58
CA LEU A 431 24.00 -0.57 12.11
C LEU A 431 23.89 -0.28 10.63
N PHE A 432 24.37 0.88 10.22
CA PHE A 432 24.35 1.34 8.83
C PHE A 432 25.71 1.94 8.46
N ALA A 433 26.11 1.74 7.22
CA ALA A 433 27.26 2.38 6.64
C ALA A 433 27.02 2.75 5.19
N ASP A 434 27.59 3.86 4.75
CA ASP A 434 27.70 4.19 3.34
C ASP A 434 29.10 4.69 2.98
N TRP A 435 29.52 4.41 1.74
CA TRP A 435 30.79 4.86 1.20
C TRP A 435 30.62 5.42 -0.21
N THR A 436 30.98 6.68 -0.38
CA THR A 436 31.00 7.34 -1.70
C THR A 436 32.29 6.99 -2.43
N LEU A 437 32.22 6.12 -3.44
CA LEU A 437 33.34 5.67 -4.26
C LEU A 437 33.76 6.73 -5.29
N SER A 438 32.79 7.35 -5.94
CA SER A 438 33.02 8.35 -6.97
C SER A 438 32.06 9.54 -6.81
N ARG A 439 32.60 10.75 -6.73
CA ARG A 439 31.80 11.99 -6.70
C ARG A 439 31.24 12.36 -8.07
N ARG A 440 31.93 12.02 -9.16
CA ARG A 440 31.47 12.36 -10.52
C ARG A 440 30.24 11.58 -10.97
N GLY A 441 30.16 10.29 -10.61
CA GLY A 441 29.02 9.42 -10.89
C GLY A 441 28.12 9.19 -9.67
N GLU A 442 28.35 9.90 -8.56
CA GLU A 442 27.61 9.71 -7.30
C GLU A 442 27.46 8.22 -6.94
N VAL A 443 28.55 7.44 -7.15
CA VAL A 443 28.52 6.01 -6.85
C VAL A 443 28.68 5.81 -5.34
N ILE A 444 27.66 5.23 -4.71
CA ILE A 444 27.60 5.01 -3.27
C ILE A 444 27.34 3.54 -3.00
N VAL A 445 28.18 2.92 -2.15
CA VAL A 445 27.95 1.59 -1.61
C VAL A 445 27.32 1.74 -0.23
N LYS A 446 26.34 0.90 0.09
CA LYS A 446 25.62 0.90 1.36
C LYS A 446 25.59 -0.49 1.96
N ALA A 447 25.69 -0.57 3.27
CA ALA A 447 25.48 -1.81 4.01
C ALA A 447 24.69 -1.53 5.28
N SER A 448 23.84 -2.48 5.68
CA SER A 448 23.14 -2.41 6.96
C SER A 448 22.90 -3.79 7.55
N ALA A 449 22.81 -3.83 8.88
CA ALA A 449 22.44 -5.00 9.66
C ALA A 449 21.52 -4.58 10.79
N ALA A 450 20.39 -5.24 10.98
CA ALA A 450 19.48 -4.96 12.07
C ALA A 450 18.88 -6.23 12.64
N ARG A 451 18.67 -6.24 13.94
CA ARG A 451 17.76 -7.16 14.60
C ARG A 451 16.39 -6.51 14.67
N ASN A 452 15.33 -7.23 14.35
CA ASN A 452 13.97 -6.73 14.44
C ASN A 452 13.06 -7.82 15.01
N TYR A 453 11.88 -7.45 15.46
CA TYR A 453 10.90 -8.41 15.95
C TYR A 453 9.47 -7.92 15.70
N ARG A 454 8.50 -8.83 15.82
CA ARG A 454 7.08 -8.52 15.77
C ARG A 454 6.35 -9.18 16.93
N HIS A 455 5.60 -8.40 17.68
CA HIS A 455 4.73 -8.91 18.72
C HIS A 455 3.48 -9.57 18.10
N PRO A 456 2.95 -10.68 18.65
CA PRO A 456 1.70 -11.28 18.19
C PRO A 456 0.55 -10.29 18.18
N THR A 457 -0.32 -10.37 17.18
CA THR A 457 -1.49 -9.52 17.06
C THR A 457 -2.54 -9.86 18.10
N LEU A 458 -3.57 -9.01 18.27
CA LEU A 458 -4.64 -9.32 19.21
C LEU A 458 -5.46 -10.53 18.78
N ASN A 459 -5.61 -10.77 17.46
CA ASN A 459 -6.25 -12.00 16.99
C ASN A 459 -5.37 -13.22 17.24
N ASP A 460 -4.05 -13.14 17.04
CA ASP A 460 -3.14 -14.25 17.34
C ASP A 460 -3.29 -14.69 18.81
N LEU A 461 -3.48 -13.74 19.74
CA LEU A 461 -3.56 -14.03 21.16
C LEU A 461 -4.97 -14.38 21.66
N TYR A 462 -6.02 -13.73 21.16
CA TYR A 462 -7.33 -13.69 21.80
C TYR A 462 -8.50 -14.09 20.92
N PHE A 463 -8.29 -14.38 19.63
CA PHE A 463 -9.38 -14.81 18.74
C PHE A 463 -10.08 -16.06 19.27
N ARG A 464 -11.41 -16.12 19.18
CA ARG A 464 -12.19 -17.29 19.62
C ARG A 464 -13.05 -17.80 18.47
N PRO A 465 -13.02 -19.15 18.22
CA PRO A 465 -12.10 -20.13 18.81
C PRO A 465 -10.72 -20.08 18.16
N GLY A 466 -9.66 -20.36 18.92
CA GLY A 466 -8.34 -20.69 18.37
C GLY A 466 -7.16 -19.81 18.79
N GLY A 467 -7.34 -18.58 19.27
CA GLY A 467 -6.22 -17.72 19.69
C GLY A 467 -5.33 -18.34 20.78
N ASN A 468 -4.04 -18.00 20.76
CA ASN A 468 -3.04 -18.60 21.64
C ASN A 468 -2.25 -17.55 22.44
N LYS A 469 -2.54 -17.44 23.73
CA LYS A 469 -1.89 -16.47 24.63
C LYS A 469 -0.41 -16.77 24.92
N ASN A 470 0.05 -18.00 24.62
CA ASN A 470 1.42 -18.46 24.87
C ASN A 470 2.38 -18.17 23.72
N LEU A 471 1.94 -17.47 22.68
CA LEU A 471 2.80 -17.10 21.56
C LEU A 471 3.97 -16.23 22.00
N ARG A 472 5.13 -16.54 21.46
CA ARG A 472 6.33 -15.74 21.55
C ARG A 472 6.36 -14.71 20.42
N PRO A 473 7.01 -13.54 20.59
CA PRO A 473 7.28 -12.62 19.50
C PRO A 473 8.13 -13.30 18.42
N GLU A 474 7.85 -13.00 17.15
CA GLU A 474 8.74 -13.32 16.04
C GLU A 474 9.96 -12.40 16.10
N ARG A 475 11.13 -12.91 15.80
CA ARG A 475 12.42 -12.17 15.87
C ARG A 475 13.29 -12.52 14.68
N GLY A 476 14.04 -11.55 14.19
CA GLY A 476 14.87 -11.80 13.04
C GLY A 476 16.05 -10.87 12.91
N TRP A 477 17.02 -11.30 12.12
CA TRP A 477 18.13 -10.49 11.63
C TRP A 477 17.92 -10.21 10.15
N THR A 478 18.18 -8.96 9.74
CA THR A 478 18.17 -8.55 8.34
C THR A 478 19.51 -7.90 8.00
N PHE A 479 20.06 -8.31 6.87
CA PHE A 479 21.33 -7.81 6.32
C PHE A 479 21.06 -7.30 4.91
N ASP A 480 21.60 -6.11 4.60
CA ASP A 480 21.51 -5.50 3.29
C ASP A 480 22.90 -5.05 2.84
N ALA A 481 23.20 -5.26 1.57
CA ALA A 481 24.38 -4.70 0.91
C ALA A 481 24.00 -4.27 -0.52
N GLY A 482 24.33 -3.04 -0.90
CA GLY A 482 23.94 -2.54 -2.21
C GLY A 482 24.78 -1.38 -2.69
N ALA A 483 24.58 -1.03 -3.93
CA ALA A 483 25.19 0.13 -4.55
C ALA A 483 24.13 0.95 -5.32
N GLU A 484 24.31 2.25 -5.33
CA GLU A 484 23.51 3.18 -6.13
C GLU A 484 24.44 4.12 -6.89
N SER A 485 23.98 4.52 -8.08
CA SER A 485 24.67 5.51 -8.90
C SER A 485 23.67 6.48 -9.49
N THR A 486 24.01 7.76 -9.51
CA THR A 486 23.23 8.80 -10.16
C THR A 486 24.11 9.58 -11.09
N VAL A 487 23.82 9.53 -12.38
CA VAL A 487 24.50 10.32 -13.41
C VAL A 487 23.57 11.43 -13.84
N ARG A 488 24.03 12.68 -13.77
CA ARG A 488 23.29 13.85 -14.21
C ARG A 488 23.99 14.52 -15.40
N SER A 489 23.18 14.93 -16.37
CA SER A 489 23.62 15.71 -17.52
C SER A 489 22.70 16.90 -17.72
N ALA A 490 23.09 17.84 -18.58
CA ALA A 490 22.26 18.99 -18.94
C ALA A 490 20.90 18.58 -19.58
N ARG A 491 20.79 17.36 -20.15
CA ARG A 491 19.60 16.89 -20.85
C ARG A 491 18.78 15.88 -20.04
N GLY A 492 19.31 15.34 -18.92
CA GLY A 492 18.59 14.32 -18.16
C GLY A 492 19.40 13.71 -17.03
N SER A 493 18.80 12.74 -16.35
CA SER A 493 19.41 12.00 -15.26
C SER A 493 19.16 10.50 -15.41
N LEU A 494 20.10 9.70 -14.92
CA LEU A 494 20.00 8.25 -14.81
C LEU A 494 20.35 7.86 -13.38
N HIS A 495 19.43 7.18 -12.70
CA HIS A 495 19.66 6.58 -11.39
C HIS A 495 19.54 5.07 -11.50
N LEU A 496 20.53 4.37 -10.99
CA LEU A 496 20.58 2.92 -10.92
C LEU A 496 20.85 2.52 -9.46
N SER A 497 20.16 1.51 -8.98
CA SER A 497 20.50 0.89 -7.70
C SER A 497 20.29 -0.63 -7.74
N ALA A 498 21.13 -1.34 -7.01
CA ALA A 498 21.03 -2.77 -6.78
C ALA A 498 21.34 -3.07 -5.32
N THR A 499 20.50 -3.88 -4.68
CA THR A 499 20.65 -4.27 -3.27
C THR A 499 20.45 -5.77 -3.14
N ALA A 500 21.42 -6.47 -2.55
CA ALA A 500 21.27 -7.84 -2.08
C ALA A 500 20.80 -7.82 -0.61
N PHE A 501 19.92 -8.72 -0.25
CA PHE A 501 19.38 -8.83 1.11
C PHE A 501 19.35 -10.28 1.60
N ARG A 502 19.40 -10.44 2.92
CA ARG A 502 19.15 -11.70 3.62
C ARG A 502 18.45 -11.42 4.94
N SER A 503 17.35 -12.13 5.20
CA SER A 503 16.61 -12.08 6.46
C SER A 503 16.44 -13.47 7.03
N LEU A 504 16.67 -13.60 8.34
CA LEU A 504 16.51 -14.83 9.11
C LEU A 504 15.46 -14.54 10.18
N ILE A 505 14.30 -15.18 10.14
CA ILE A 505 13.18 -14.94 11.07
C ILE A 505 12.86 -16.22 11.80
N ASP A 506 13.01 -16.20 13.11
CA ASP A 506 12.67 -17.28 14.04
C ASP A 506 11.29 -17.04 14.67
N ASP A 507 10.69 -18.09 15.22
CA ASP A 507 9.41 -18.08 15.90
C ASP A 507 8.24 -17.55 15.02
N TRP A 508 8.32 -17.75 13.70
CA TRP A 508 7.30 -17.29 12.77
C TRP A 508 5.93 -17.87 13.10
N ILE A 509 4.94 -17.00 13.25
CA ILE A 509 3.58 -17.36 13.63
C ILE A 509 2.80 -17.80 12.37
N LEU A 510 2.25 -19.00 12.44
CA LEU A 510 1.39 -19.54 11.40
C LEU A 510 0.10 -20.11 12.02
N TRP A 511 -1.04 -19.78 11.40
CA TRP A 511 -2.33 -20.34 11.76
C TRP A 511 -2.48 -21.74 11.13
N ILE A 512 -2.64 -22.76 11.97
CA ILE A 512 -2.74 -24.16 11.56
C ILE A 512 -4.10 -24.71 11.93
N GLY A 513 -4.78 -25.29 10.93
CA GLY A 513 -6.05 -25.98 11.14
C GLY A 513 -5.84 -27.34 11.77
N SER A 514 -6.61 -27.64 12.82
CA SER A 514 -6.70 -28.99 13.37
C SER A 514 -7.64 -29.84 12.51
N ALA A 515 -7.14 -30.91 11.94
CA ALA A 515 -7.96 -31.86 11.16
C ALA A 515 -9.10 -32.46 12.00
N LYS A 516 -8.93 -32.58 13.33
CA LYS A 516 -9.92 -33.16 14.26
C LYS A 516 -11.05 -32.19 14.60
N THR A 517 -10.76 -30.90 14.74
CA THR A 517 -11.74 -29.89 15.24
C THR A 517 -12.13 -28.86 14.20
N GLY A 518 -11.40 -28.76 13.08
CA GLY A 518 -11.55 -27.67 12.09
C GLY A 518 -11.12 -26.30 12.60
N ILE A 519 -10.66 -26.18 13.86
CA ILE A 519 -10.26 -24.92 14.47
C ILE A 519 -8.82 -24.60 14.05
N TYR A 520 -8.60 -23.37 13.60
CA TYR A 520 -7.28 -22.84 13.31
C TYR A 520 -6.70 -22.19 14.58
N THR A 521 -5.42 -22.53 14.88
CA THR A 521 -4.69 -22.00 16.05
C THR A 521 -3.33 -21.48 15.59
N PRO A 522 -2.91 -20.27 16.01
CA PRO A 522 -1.60 -19.73 15.70
C PRO A 522 -0.51 -20.35 16.59
N LEU A 523 0.58 -20.76 15.95
CA LEU A 523 1.74 -21.40 16.60
C LEU A 523 3.05 -20.81 16.09
N ASN A 524 4.07 -20.74 16.94
CA ASN A 524 5.43 -20.39 16.57
C ASN A 524 6.17 -21.63 16.09
N ILE A 525 6.06 -21.97 14.81
CA ILE A 525 6.53 -23.24 14.30
C ILE A 525 7.54 -23.14 13.17
N ARG A 526 7.75 -21.95 12.62
CA ARG A 526 8.62 -21.79 11.45
C ARG A 526 9.83 -20.94 11.76
N ARG A 527 10.94 -21.34 11.14
CA ARG A 527 12.07 -20.49 10.84
C ARG A 527 12.03 -20.18 9.35
N VAL A 528 12.06 -18.91 8.97
CA VAL A 528 12.02 -18.49 7.57
C VAL A 528 13.31 -17.79 7.22
N GLU A 529 13.95 -18.24 6.14
CA GLU A 529 15.07 -17.58 5.50
C GLU A 529 14.60 -16.94 4.21
N SER A 530 14.72 -15.61 4.10
CA SER A 530 14.45 -14.87 2.87
C SER A 530 15.75 -14.23 2.37
N TYR A 531 16.05 -14.37 1.08
CA TYR A 531 17.20 -13.74 0.43
C TYR A 531 16.91 -13.42 -1.02
N GLY A 532 17.66 -12.46 -1.57
CA GLY A 532 17.44 -12.05 -2.95
C GLY A 532 18.14 -10.77 -3.33
N THR A 533 17.70 -10.20 -4.45
CA THR A 533 18.21 -8.94 -4.99
C THR A 533 17.05 -8.05 -5.43
N GLU A 534 17.21 -6.76 -5.22
CA GLU A 534 16.30 -5.71 -5.67
C GLU A 534 17.07 -4.73 -6.54
N CYS A 535 16.55 -4.42 -7.74
CA CYS A 535 17.13 -3.46 -8.67
C CYS A 535 16.13 -2.38 -9.01
N LYS A 536 16.63 -1.15 -9.15
CA LYS A 536 15.86 0.01 -9.61
C LYS A 536 16.61 0.73 -10.71
N LEU A 537 15.86 1.16 -11.73
CA LEU A 537 16.31 2.04 -12.80
C LEU A 537 15.35 3.23 -12.84
N ALA A 538 15.85 4.46 -12.81
CA ALA A 538 15.04 5.64 -13.11
C ALA A 538 15.83 6.54 -14.07
N ALA A 539 15.24 6.85 -15.22
CA ALA A 539 15.86 7.66 -16.24
C ALA A 539 14.89 8.74 -16.72
N GLU A 540 15.39 9.95 -16.84
CA GLU A 540 14.66 11.07 -17.44
C GLU A 540 15.56 11.76 -18.44
N THR A 541 15.02 12.11 -19.62
CA THR A 541 15.76 12.85 -20.63
C THR A 541 14.86 13.77 -21.46
N SER A 542 15.43 14.88 -21.90
CA SER A 542 14.81 15.78 -22.86
C SER A 542 15.47 15.60 -24.24
N VAL A 543 14.66 15.30 -25.25
CA VAL A 543 15.11 15.13 -26.65
C VAL A 543 14.58 16.27 -27.49
N GLY A 544 15.49 17.06 -28.06
CA GLY A 544 15.12 18.30 -28.74
C GLY A 544 14.48 19.30 -27.78
N ARG A 545 13.56 20.13 -28.30
CA ARG A 545 12.89 21.20 -27.51
C ARG A 545 11.55 20.74 -26.92
N HIS A 546 10.97 19.65 -27.37
CA HIS A 546 9.56 19.34 -27.12
C HIS A 546 9.30 17.97 -26.49
N TRP A 547 10.25 17.03 -26.58
CA TRP A 547 10.09 15.71 -26.02
C TRP A 547 10.71 15.58 -24.64
N ARG A 548 9.95 15.01 -23.71
CA ARG A 548 10.43 14.55 -22.41
C ARG A 548 10.10 13.07 -22.30
N LEU A 549 11.13 12.29 -22.02
CA LEU A 549 11.02 10.84 -21.84
C LEU A 549 11.38 10.51 -20.41
N ALA A 550 10.59 9.67 -19.76
CA ALA A 550 10.87 9.14 -18.43
C ALA A 550 10.66 7.63 -18.42
N LEU A 551 11.52 6.93 -17.73
CA LEU A 551 11.48 5.49 -17.54
C LEU A 551 11.77 5.19 -16.06
N ASP A 552 10.89 4.43 -15.41
CA ASP A 552 11.08 3.93 -14.05
C ASP A 552 10.86 2.43 -14.06
N GLY A 553 11.85 1.66 -13.61
CA GLY A 553 11.83 0.21 -13.62
C GLY A 553 12.26 -0.39 -12.30
N HIS A 554 11.61 -1.46 -11.89
CA HIS A 554 11.88 -2.21 -10.69
C HIS A 554 11.95 -3.70 -11.00
N TYR A 555 12.89 -4.40 -10.38
CA TYR A 555 13.01 -5.84 -10.44
C TYR A 555 13.37 -6.39 -9.08
N ALA A 556 12.73 -7.48 -8.67
CA ALA A 556 13.11 -8.24 -7.49
C ALA A 556 13.19 -9.74 -7.79
N TRP A 557 14.28 -10.35 -7.31
CA TRP A 557 14.41 -11.78 -7.18
C TRP A 557 14.38 -12.13 -5.69
N THR A 558 13.42 -12.98 -5.28
CA THR A 558 13.15 -13.28 -3.88
C THR A 558 12.95 -14.77 -3.66
N ARG A 559 13.81 -15.37 -2.82
CA ARG A 559 13.62 -16.71 -2.27
C ARG A 559 13.25 -16.57 -0.80
N SER A 560 12.11 -17.14 -0.41
CA SER A 560 11.66 -17.16 0.99
C SER A 560 11.32 -18.59 1.36
N ILE A 561 12.15 -19.24 2.16
CA ILE A 561 12.17 -20.67 2.37
C ILE A 561 11.89 -21.00 3.84
N ASN A 562 11.01 -21.97 4.09
CA ASN A 562 10.85 -22.53 5.42
C ASN A 562 12.08 -23.40 5.80
N ARG A 563 12.79 -22.97 6.86
CA ARG A 563 13.96 -23.66 7.43
C ARG A 563 13.69 -24.21 8.83
N GLY A 564 12.43 -24.18 9.29
CA GLY A 564 12.04 -24.74 10.57
C GLY A 564 11.99 -26.27 10.55
N ASP A 565 11.69 -26.83 11.70
CA ASP A 565 11.49 -28.27 11.85
C ASP A 565 10.13 -28.70 11.28
N ARG A 566 10.00 -29.97 10.96
CA ARG A 566 8.72 -30.53 10.53
C ARG A 566 7.72 -30.48 11.68
N PHE A 567 6.56 -29.90 11.43
CA PHE A 567 5.46 -29.86 12.39
C PHE A 567 4.83 -31.23 12.61
N SER A 568 4.77 -32.04 11.55
CA SER A 568 4.26 -33.43 11.56
C SER A 568 4.94 -34.25 10.47
N ALA A 569 4.76 -35.56 10.48
CA ALA A 569 5.27 -36.43 9.43
C ALA A 569 4.75 -36.08 8.03
N ALA A 570 3.56 -35.46 7.94
CA ALA A 570 2.93 -35.00 6.71
C ALA A 570 3.36 -33.56 6.31
N ASP A 571 4.21 -32.90 7.08
CA ASP A 571 4.68 -31.55 6.75
C ASP A 571 5.78 -31.58 5.68
N GLU A 572 5.42 -31.29 4.46
CA GLU A 572 6.33 -31.18 3.31
C GLU A 572 6.88 -29.75 3.09
N SER A 573 6.57 -28.80 3.97
CA SER A 573 6.91 -27.38 3.79
C SER A 573 8.39 -27.05 4.01
N VAL A 574 9.13 -27.92 4.70
CA VAL A 574 10.53 -27.68 5.04
C VAL A 574 11.42 -27.70 3.79
N GLY A 575 12.24 -26.67 3.60
CA GLY A 575 13.06 -26.45 2.41
C GLY A 575 12.30 -25.87 1.21
N ARG A 576 10.99 -25.61 1.34
CA ARG A 576 10.14 -25.13 0.26
C ARG A 576 9.93 -23.62 0.32
N GLN A 577 9.62 -23.02 -0.87
CA GLN A 577 9.24 -21.62 -1.01
C GLN A 577 7.92 -21.36 -0.28
N LEU A 578 7.81 -20.22 0.39
CA LEU A 578 6.55 -19.79 1.00
C LEU A 578 5.47 -19.57 -0.08
N VAL A 579 4.23 -19.88 0.29
CA VAL A 579 3.08 -19.77 -0.60
C VAL A 579 2.80 -18.32 -1.00
N TYR A 580 2.31 -18.12 -2.21
CA TYR A 580 1.98 -16.82 -2.82
C TYR A 580 3.12 -15.81 -2.90
N ILE A 581 4.38 -16.20 -2.72
CA ILE A 581 5.54 -15.33 -2.92
C ILE A 581 6.13 -15.61 -4.31
N PRO A 582 6.12 -14.64 -5.25
CA PRO A 582 6.78 -14.80 -6.55
C PRO A 582 8.29 -14.81 -6.37
N VAL A 583 8.96 -15.69 -7.12
CA VAL A 583 10.45 -15.72 -7.15
C VAL A 583 10.98 -14.52 -7.93
N HIS A 584 10.28 -14.12 -8.99
CA HIS A 584 10.61 -12.96 -9.82
C HIS A 584 9.42 -12.02 -9.90
N SER A 585 9.65 -10.75 -9.69
CA SER A 585 8.69 -9.67 -9.92
C SER A 585 9.38 -8.51 -10.62
N ALA A 586 8.66 -7.86 -11.54
CA ALA A 586 9.17 -6.69 -12.25
C ALA A 586 8.04 -5.69 -12.54
N ALA A 587 8.39 -4.42 -12.58
CA ALA A 587 7.51 -3.34 -13.01
C ALA A 587 8.29 -2.36 -13.89
N LEU A 588 7.64 -1.80 -14.90
CA LEU A 588 8.18 -0.79 -15.78
C LEU A 588 7.12 0.27 -16.07
N ASN A 589 7.48 1.53 -15.88
CA ASN A 589 6.66 2.69 -16.22
C ASN A 589 7.43 3.53 -17.23
N ALA A 590 6.94 3.65 -18.45
CA ALA A 590 7.52 4.48 -19.50
C ALA A 590 6.57 5.63 -19.82
N ARG A 591 7.09 6.83 -19.96
CA ARG A 591 6.32 8.01 -20.30
C ARG A 591 7.03 8.83 -21.39
N ALA A 592 6.24 9.25 -22.38
CA ALA A 592 6.67 10.17 -23.41
C ALA A 592 5.73 11.37 -23.43
N SER A 593 6.26 12.57 -23.19
CA SER A 593 5.50 13.83 -23.24
C SER A 593 5.98 14.66 -24.42
N TRP A 594 5.03 15.11 -25.25
CA TRP A 594 5.26 15.96 -26.42
C TRP A 594 4.26 17.10 -26.41
N HIS A 595 4.76 18.34 -26.29
CA HIS A 595 3.89 19.50 -26.06
C HIS A 595 2.92 19.27 -24.89
N ARG A 596 1.64 19.15 -25.21
CA ARG A 596 0.53 18.92 -24.24
C ARG A 596 -0.04 17.51 -24.29
N TRP A 597 0.63 16.59 -24.97
CA TRP A 597 0.29 15.18 -25.02
C TRP A 597 1.22 14.41 -24.10
N THR A 598 0.67 13.44 -23.40
CA THR A 598 1.44 12.49 -22.61
C THR A 598 0.94 11.08 -22.90
N LEU A 599 1.83 10.24 -23.40
CA LEU A 599 1.63 8.81 -23.56
C LEU A 599 2.35 8.12 -22.39
N ALA A 600 1.66 7.24 -21.66
CA ALA A 600 2.27 6.44 -20.63
C ALA A 600 1.94 4.96 -20.82
N TYR A 601 2.95 4.12 -20.68
CA TYR A 601 2.87 2.67 -20.70
C TYR A 601 3.34 2.12 -19.37
N LYS A 602 2.55 1.22 -18.79
CA LYS A 602 2.85 0.53 -17.55
C LYS A 602 2.84 -0.97 -17.79
N TRP A 603 3.84 -1.65 -17.30
CA TRP A 603 3.97 -3.09 -17.38
C TRP A 603 4.37 -3.65 -16.01
N THR A 604 3.73 -4.77 -15.61
CA THR A 604 4.07 -5.51 -14.39
C THR A 604 4.12 -6.99 -14.68
N PHE A 605 5.04 -7.70 -14.07
CA PHE A 605 5.25 -9.13 -14.22
C PHE A 605 5.41 -9.81 -12.85
N TYR A 606 4.78 -10.96 -12.70
CA TYR A 606 4.98 -11.87 -11.58
C TYR A 606 5.18 -13.29 -12.10
N SER A 607 6.24 -13.96 -11.61
CA SER A 607 6.46 -15.38 -11.86
C SER A 607 5.38 -16.24 -11.20
N GLU A 608 5.42 -17.54 -11.42
CA GLU A 608 4.50 -18.46 -10.75
C GLU A 608 4.61 -18.37 -9.22
N ARG A 609 3.49 -18.64 -8.54
CA ARG A 609 3.39 -18.61 -7.09
C ARG A 609 2.74 -19.89 -6.62
N TYR A 610 3.40 -20.59 -5.70
CA TYR A 610 2.85 -21.79 -5.11
C TYR A 610 1.66 -21.46 -4.21
N THR A 611 0.64 -22.28 -4.23
CA THR A 611 -0.56 -22.17 -3.39
C THR A 611 -0.55 -23.17 -2.25
N MET A 612 0.25 -24.25 -2.38
CA MET A 612 0.45 -25.30 -1.39
C MET A 612 1.89 -25.24 -0.82
N THR A 613 2.02 -25.60 0.44
CA THR A 613 3.31 -25.60 1.15
C THR A 613 4.28 -26.66 0.66
N SER A 614 3.79 -27.71 0.00
CA SER A 614 4.59 -28.74 -0.69
C SER A 614 5.26 -28.22 -1.98
N ASN A 615 4.86 -27.04 -2.47
CA ASN A 615 5.24 -26.49 -3.77
C ASN A 615 4.87 -27.42 -4.94
N ASP A 616 3.72 -28.06 -4.86
CA ASP A 616 3.20 -28.88 -5.95
C ASP A 616 2.99 -28.02 -7.22
N LEU A 617 3.35 -28.61 -8.37
CA LEU A 617 3.21 -27.98 -9.69
C LEU A 617 1.88 -28.30 -10.38
N GLY A 618 1.02 -29.08 -9.74
CA GLY A 618 -0.33 -29.37 -10.24
C GLY A 618 -1.19 -28.11 -10.44
N VAL A 619 -2.33 -28.25 -11.08
CA VAL A 619 -3.22 -27.12 -11.44
C VAL A 619 -3.66 -26.32 -10.22
N LEU A 620 -3.91 -26.98 -9.08
CA LEU A 620 -4.29 -26.32 -7.83
C LEU A 620 -3.08 -25.93 -6.98
N GLY A 621 -1.88 -26.41 -7.30
CA GLY A 621 -0.66 -26.21 -6.54
C GLY A 621 0.02 -24.86 -6.85
N ARG A 622 -0.40 -24.17 -7.91
CA ARG A 622 0.23 -22.92 -8.35
C ARG A 622 -0.74 -21.96 -9.02
N VAL A 623 -0.45 -20.68 -8.91
CA VAL A 623 -0.99 -19.61 -9.76
C VAL A 623 0.01 -19.37 -10.89
N LYS A 624 -0.46 -19.41 -12.14
CA LYS A 624 0.38 -19.21 -13.33
C LYS A 624 1.09 -17.84 -13.30
N PRO A 625 2.26 -17.72 -13.93
CA PRO A 625 2.87 -16.42 -14.16
C PRO A 625 1.95 -15.56 -15.03
N TYR A 626 1.97 -14.25 -14.82
CA TYR A 626 1.25 -13.31 -15.66
C TYR A 626 1.98 -11.97 -15.77
N PHE A 627 1.65 -11.22 -16.78
CA PHE A 627 2.07 -9.84 -16.95
C PHE A 627 0.87 -8.97 -17.31
N MET A 628 0.92 -7.72 -16.85
CA MET A 628 -0.10 -6.73 -17.13
C MET A 628 0.49 -5.59 -17.92
N SER A 629 -0.24 -5.13 -18.93
CA SER A 629 0.14 -3.99 -19.77
C SER A 629 -1.00 -3.00 -19.79
N ASP A 630 -0.75 -1.78 -19.33
CA ASP A 630 -1.71 -0.68 -19.40
C ASP A 630 -1.13 0.44 -20.27
N LEU A 631 -1.99 1.07 -21.06
CA LEU A 631 -1.63 2.21 -21.91
C LEU A 631 -2.56 3.38 -21.58
N SER A 632 -2.00 4.56 -21.41
CA SER A 632 -2.79 5.78 -21.23
C SER A 632 -2.32 6.91 -22.13
N LEU A 633 -3.27 7.67 -22.64
CA LEU A 633 -3.03 8.87 -23.43
C LEU A 633 -3.76 10.04 -22.78
N GLU A 634 -3.01 11.10 -22.50
CA GLU A 634 -3.52 12.31 -21.88
C GLU A 634 -3.27 13.53 -22.79
N LYS A 635 -4.28 14.41 -22.89
CA LYS A 635 -4.21 15.70 -23.56
C LYS A 635 -4.55 16.80 -22.58
N SER A 636 -3.62 17.71 -22.35
CA SER A 636 -3.86 18.93 -21.57
C SER A 636 -4.26 20.09 -22.47
N LEU A 637 -5.31 20.80 -22.10
CA LEU A 637 -5.84 21.97 -22.77
C LEU A 637 -5.77 23.14 -21.78
N VAL A 638 -5.04 24.19 -22.15
CA VAL A 638 -4.83 25.36 -21.29
C VAL A 638 -5.68 26.51 -21.81
N PHE A 639 -6.67 26.91 -21.04
CA PHE A 639 -7.53 28.06 -21.31
C PHE A 639 -7.19 29.21 -20.37
N ARG A 640 -7.71 30.40 -20.66
CA ARG A 640 -7.48 31.60 -19.84
C ARG A 640 -8.00 31.43 -18.40
N ARG A 641 -9.14 30.77 -18.22
CA ARG A 641 -9.82 30.63 -16.92
C ARG A 641 -9.71 29.25 -16.29
N ALA A 642 -9.29 28.25 -17.03
CA ALA A 642 -9.16 26.88 -16.52
C ALA A 642 -8.15 26.08 -17.34
N ASP A 643 -7.54 25.08 -16.69
CA ASP A 643 -6.83 24.00 -17.37
C ASP A 643 -7.72 22.77 -17.36
N LEU A 644 -7.84 22.13 -18.52
CA LEU A 644 -8.57 20.87 -18.70
C LEU A 644 -7.57 19.79 -19.06
N SER A 645 -7.80 18.55 -18.57
CA SER A 645 -7.08 17.37 -19.04
C SER A 645 -8.07 16.27 -19.37
N LEU A 646 -7.89 15.66 -20.54
CA LEU A 646 -8.63 14.49 -21.01
C LEU A 646 -7.67 13.32 -21.04
N LYS A 647 -7.97 12.23 -20.31
CA LYS A 647 -7.14 11.04 -20.24
C LYS A 647 -7.96 9.79 -20.54
N GLY A 648 -7.54 9.02 -21.54
CA GLY A 648 -8.04 7.68 -21.82
C GLY A 648 -7.04 6.64 -21.35
N CYS A 649 -7.53 5.57 -20.73
CA CYS A 649 -6.72 4.45 -20.28
C CYS A 649 -7.27 3.14 -20.83
N ILE A 650 -6.40 2.28 -21.33
CA ILE A 650 -6.69 0.90 -21.67
C ILE A 650 -5.92 0.02 -20.70
N HIS A 651 -6.63 -0.80 -19.96
CA HIS A 651 -6.09 -1.71 -18.97
C HIS A 651 -6.05 -3.12 -19.56
N ASN A 652 -5.03 -3.89 -19.20
CA ASN A 652 -4.79 -5.21 -19.74
C ASN A 652 -4.80 -5.21 -21.28
N LEU A 653 -3.97 -4.34 -21.87
CA LEU A 653 -3.90 -4.08 -23.31
C LEU A 653 -3.74 -5.35 -24.17
N LEU A 654 -3.01 -6.36 -23.65
CA LEU A 654 -2.75 -7.62 -24.32
C LEU A 654 -3.84 -8.67 -24.05
N ASN A 655 -4.91 -8.30 -23.35
CA ASN A 655 -6.07 -9.14 -23.04
C ASN A 655 -5.72 -10.46 -22.35
N GLU A 656 -4.74 -10.44 -21.46
CA GLU A 656 -4.27 -11.60 -20.69
C GLU A 656 -5.39 -12.15 -19.80
N GLU A 657 -5.59 -13.46 -19.80
CA GLU A 657 -6.47 -14.18 -18.87
C GLU A 657 -5.64 -14.66 -17.69
N TYR A 658 -5.83 -14.05 -16.53
CA TYR A 658 -4.99 -14.33 -15.37
C TYR A 658 -5.77 -14.34 -14.04
N GLU A 659 -5.14 -14.96 -13.07
CA GLU A 659 -5.57 -14.96 -11.66
C GLU A 659 -4.48 -14.33 -10.79
N SER A 660 -4.87 -13.45 -9.90
CA SER A 660 -3.95 -12.89 -8.89
C SER A 660 -3.75 -13.82 -7.70
N VAL A 661 -4.80 -14.53 -7.33
CA VAL A 661 -4.87 -15.58 -6.32
C VAL A 661 -5.66 -16.73 -6.93
N LEU A 662 -5.38 -17.97 -6.54
CA LEU A 662 -6.04 -19.15 -7.07
C LEU A 662 -7.57 -19.03 -7.01
N SER A 663 -8.23 -19.30 -8.13
CA SER A 663 -9.69 -19.17 -8.30
C SER A 663 -10.23 -17.74 -8.13
N ARG A 664 -9.37 -16.73 -8.28
CA ARG A 664 -9.72 -15.30 -8.33
C ARG A 664 -9.39 -14.73 -9.71
N PRO A 665 -10.26 -14.93 -10.71
CA PRO A 665 -10.09 -14.38 -12.03
C PRO A 665 -10.09 -12.85 -11.99
N MET A 666 -9.32 -12.25 -12.88
CA MET A 666 -9.15 -10.80 -12.98
C MET A 666 -9.76 -10.27 -14.27
N PRO A 667 -10.06 -8.95 -14.34
CA PRO A 667 -10.62 -8.35 -15.54
C PRO A 667 -9.67 -8.50 -16.75
N ARG A 668 -10.24 -8.85 -17.89
CA ARG A 668 -9.58 -8.82 -19.19
C ARG A 668 -9.46 -7.38 -19.68
N LEU A 669 -9.17 -7.19 -20.98
CA LEU A 669 -9.12 -5.85 -21.60
C LEU A 669 -10.34 -5.01 -21.22
N HIS A 670 -10.09 -3.83 -20.65
CA HIS A 670 -11.12 -2.85 -20.27
C HIS A 670 -10.57 -1.43 -20.34
N ALA A 671 -11.44 -0.44 -20.24
CA ALA A 671 -11.05 0.94 -20.43
C ALA A 671 -11.64 1.87 -19.36
N SER A 672 -10.97 3.00 -19.15
CA SER A 672 -11.47 4.11 -18.35
C SER A 672 -11.13 5.45 -18.99
N PHE A 673 -11.91 6.46 -18.69
CA PHE A 673 -11.75 7.82 -19.17
C PHE A 673 -11.87 8.81 -18.01
N TYR A 674 -11.03 9.84 -18.01
CA TYR A 674 -10.99 10.86 -16.97
C TYR A 674 -11.00 12.27 -17.59
N LEU A 675 -11.85 13.13 -17.04
CA LEU A 675 -11.89 14.57 -17.29
C LEU A 675 -11.42 15.29 -16.02
N SER A 676 -10.35 16.06 -16.12
CA SER A 676 -9.86 16.91 -15.03
C SER A 676 -10.06 18.37 -15.36
N ILE A 677 -10.57 19.15 -14.40
CA ILE A 677 -10.82 20.58 -14.52
C ILE A 677 -10.10 21.27 -13.36
N THR A 678 -9.24 22.24 -13.69
CA THR A 678 -8.52 23.07 -12.72
C THR A 678 -8.78 24.54 -13.05
N PRO A 679 -9.76 25.18 -12.40
CA PRO A 679 -10.00 26.62 -12.56
C PRO A 679 -8.79 27.44 -12.14
N LYS A 680 -8.58 28.57 -12.80
CA LYS A 680 -7.54 29.56 -12.47
C LYS A 680 -8.19 30.70 -11.71
N PHE A 681 -7.78 30.86 -10.47
CA PHE A 681 -8.20 31.99 -9.65
C PHE A 681 -7.21 33.14 -9.84
N ASP A 682 -7.70 34.37 -9.96
CA ASP A 682 -6.84 35.53 -10.00
C ASP A 682 -6.02 35.58 -8.70
N LYS A 683 -4.70 35.63 -8.84
CA LYS A 683 -3.79 35.80 -7.70
C LYS A 683 -3.92 37.26 -7.22
N ARG A 684 -4.81 37.51 -6.26
CA ARG A 684 -4.84 38.75 -5.50
C ARG A 684 -3.76 38.77 -4.42
#